data_05527d6c2b976abd5b39c048b21ac690
#
_entry.id   05527d6c2b976abd5b39c048b21ac690
#
_cell.length_a   1.000
_cell.length_b   1.000
_cell.length_c   1.000
_cell.angle_alpha   90.00
_cell.angle_beta   90.00
_cell.angle_gamma   90.00
#
_symmetry.space_group_name_H-M   'P 1'
#
loop_
_entity.id
_entity.type
_entity.pdbx_description
1 polymer ?
#
loop_
_entity_poly.entity_id
_entity_poly.type
_entity_poly.pdbx_seq_one_letter_code
_entity_poly.pdbx_strand_id
1 'polypeptide(L)'
;MAGRDLRALFSSNDRQLGVEEAFTNRQGQWQIAAAALTEHLQHIADPGFDVEDLEAPRRNVLVFHGVGGIGKSTLSRKLEAALAGSGERPSQWDEPTWPQARILPIRIDLARAAGTDFERVVLTIRLALAELGRPLPAFDLALRRYWEHQHPGEPLEEYLRRGGLASRAGKALPQQMQSALADVAQALLLPGTVGSVVGEVTGSLVRALRERRQSVRALAGCARLADLLQAEPGVDALSYYPHLLAWELSRLPAGKRVVPVVLLDTFEDIGDRTHRDLERLLQRVVWLMPNVFFIIAGRSRLQWAQEGLQGQLDWTGPSAWPGLAAHDIPLPRPAAAGTGRGRQVLIGDFSPEDCEDYLARRLTRDGRPLIGEPVRAVIAERSHGLPLHLDLAVSRFLEIRRTGRTPQPADFDHDFPALIARTLTDLTPDERHVLRSVALLDSFDLNLATRAAGMTHEAPAMRLVERPFVRENPFGLWPFHLHGLIRSTIRTADDHSDDRWSPRDWRQAAQRAFAALGEQWNNATGPDRMLLTGCLRQGLAVARDFRLDLDWLADAAWAYVSDSVWEPLAPTARPEQAGSLETSADALVELLSTLARRQHEHRERTAERLTAVTAAGLLPADLHEMGIYYLAKAQRDLGRTGASRRGMQLVADGGGRLAPAGRRGLAHLARLDGDFPTALATARTLGWPGRHHRVMGDVWWVQGDMNQAATAYGAARHDAEQHGVAGERATSQAQRAFVLAFTDPRRADDELESAQQLLDGLDLRATTLTTQIAALVRDAGTTPDVEDRARALQAEAAAAGIVSAQAMAHLAECFHHAVRNDRTRAGAAISRLRDLTRDHYTYYADIAQFMADVPLDQDSGARWLDGQARTRERWRALVISRRGQQAGR
;
A
#
# COMPACT_ATOMS: atom_id res chain seq x y z
N MET A 1 -17.58 -26.27 -54.69
CA MET A 1 -16.28 -25.76 -54.23
C MET A 1 -16.55 -24.82 -53.04
N ALA A 2 -16.37 -25.31 -51.85
CA ALA A 2 -16.57 -24.49 -50.64
C ALA A 2 -15.48 -23.40 -50.61
N GLY A 3 -15.90 -22.14 -50.49
CA GLY A 3 -15.00 -21.01 -50.36
C GLY A 3 -14.12 -21.19 -49.14
N ARG A 4 -12.84 -21.28 -49.34
CA ARG A 4 -11.85 -21.26 -48.25
C ARG A 4 -12.02 -19.94 -47.52
N ASP A 5 -12.43 -20.00 -46.26
CA ASP A 5 -12.51 -18.83 -45.40
C ASP A 5 -11.10 -18.26 -45.21
N LEU A 6 -10.82 -17.20 -46.00
CA LEU A 6 -9.53 -16.51 -45.96
C LEU A 6 -9.30 -15.88 -44.56
N ARG A 7 -10.35 -15.56 -43.79
CA ARG A 7 -10.22 -15.15 -42.38
C ARG A 7 -9.63 -16.26 -41.53
N ALA A 8 -10.00 -17.52 -41.73
CA ALA A 8 -9.41 -18.64 -41.02
C ALA A 8 -7.93 -18.84 -41.36
N LEU A 9 -7.49 -18.47 -42.58
CA LEU A 9 -6.06 -18.50 -42.96
C LEU A 9 -5.22 -17.38 -42.32
N PHE A 10 -5.86 -16.26 -42.01
CA PHE A 10 -5.21 -15.10 -41.38
C PHE A 10 -5.51 -14.95 -39.89
N SER A 11 -6.50 -15.67 -39.39
CA SER A 11 -6.79 -15.81 -37.96
C SER A 11 -6.18 -17.07 -37.31
N SER A 12 -5.52 -17.92 -38.08
CA SER A 12 -4.73 -19.06 -37.60
C SER A 12 -3.45 -18.68 -36.82
N ASN A 13 -3.37 -17.66 -36.38
CA ASN A 13 -2.54 -16.71 -35.82
C ASN A 13 -2.33 -16.97 -34.35
N ASP A 14 -1.19 -17.02 -34.05
CA ASP A 14 -0.33 -16.88 -32.92
C ASP A 14 -1.03 -16.72 -31.53
N ARG A 15 -2.24 -16.20 -31.49
CA ARG A 15 -3.12 -16.20 -30.29
C ARG A 15 -3.76 -17.57 -30.03
N GLN A 16 -3.93 -18.42 -31.01
CA GLN A 16 -4.47 -19.77 -30.85
C GLN A 16 -3.40 -20.86 -30.71
N LEU A 17 -2.16 -20.59 -31.11
CA LEU A 17 -1.00 -21.39 -30.73
C LEU A 17 -0.63 -20.99 -29.28
N GLY A 18 -1.59 -21.20 -28.37
CA GLY A 18 -1.44 -20.85 -26.97
C GLY A 18 -0.21 -21.53 -26.38
N VAL A 19 0.46 -20.82 -25.54
CA VAL A 19 1.44 -21.31 -24.56
C VAL A 19 0.98 -22.63 -23.90
N GLU A 20 -0.26 -23.01 -24.15
CA GLU A 20 -0.97 -24.17 -23.62
C GLU A 20 -0.47 -25.51 -24.14
N GLU A 21 0.01 -25.59 -25.36
CA GLU A 21 0.33 -26.89 -26.00
C GLU A 21 1.76 -27.39 -25.76
N ALA A 22 2.67 -26.54 -25.30
CA ALA A 22 4.07 -26.88 -25.13
C ALA A 22 4.61 -26.75 -23.70
N PHE A 23 3.78 -27.05 -22.70
CA PHE A 23 4.24 -27.06 -21.31
C PHE A 23 5.08 -28.31 -21.03
N THR A 24 6.38 -28.11 -20.84
CA THR A 24 7.39 -29.15 -20.75
C THR A 24 8.19 -29.02 -19.46
N ASN A 25 8.71 -30.13 -18.94
CA ASN A 25 9.65 -30.20 -17.81
C ASN A 25 9.27 -29.46 -16.54
N ARG A 26 8.00 -29.53 -16.12
CA ARG A 26 7.55 -28.98 -14.83
C ARG A 26 6.75 -29.99 -14.01
N GLN A 27 6.87 -31.29 -14.33
CA GLN A 27 6.18 -32.37 -13.63
C GLN A 27 6.52 -32.41 -12.14
N GLY A 28 7.79 -32.20 -11.79
CA GLY A 28 8.24 -32.17 -10.40
C GLY A 28 7.60 -31.03 -9.60
N GLN A 29 7.54 -29.83 -10.18
CA GLN A 29 6.90 -28.66 -9.57
C GLN A 29 5.39 -28.86 -9.41
N TRP A 30 4.77 -29.49 -10.38
CA TRP A 30 3.38 -29.86 -10.37
C TRP A 30 3.04 -30.85 -9.25
N GLN A 31 3.84 -31.90 -9.10
CA GLN A 31 3.69 -32.88 -8.03
C GLN A 31 3.92 -32.27 -6.66
N ILE A 32 4.91 -31.35 -6.53
CA ILE A 32 5.17 -30.63 -5.28
C ILE A 32 3.98 -29.75 -4.91
N ALA A 33 3.37 -29.04 -5.89
CA ALA A 33 2.19 -28.22 -5.64
C ALA A 33 0.99 -29.06 -5.16
N ALA A 34 0.75 -30.21 -5.79
CA ALA A 34 -0.32 -31.12 -5.38
C ALA A 34 -0.09 -31.73 -3.99
N ALA A 35 1.15 -32.13 -3.69
CA ALA A 35 1.51 -32.64 -2.36
C ALA A 35 1.37 -31.57 -1.28
N ALA A 36 1.85 -30.36 -1.54
CA ALA A 36 1.77 -29.26 -0.61
C ALA A 36 0.33 -28.82 -0.33
N LEU A 37 -0.51 -28.80 -1.37
CA LEU A 37 -1.94 -28.53 -1.21
C LEU A 37 -2.65 -29.63 -0.42
N THR A 38 -2.31 -30.90 -0.66
CA THR A 38 -2.85 -32.05 0.10
C THR A 38 -2.49 -31.95 1.58
N GLU A 39 -1.24 -31.62 1.91
CA GLU A 39 -0.79 -31.42 3.28
C GLU A 39 -1.52 -30.22 3.94
N HIS A 40 -1.73 -29.13 3.20
CA HIS A 40 -2.51 -28.00 3.67
C HIS A 40 -3.96 -28.39 4.01
N LEU A 41 -4.61 -29.16 3.13
CA LEU A 41 -5.97 -29.64 3.35
C LEU A 41 -6.07 -30.56 4.56
N GLN A 42 -5.09 -31.42 4.79
CA GLN A 42 -5.01 -32.25 5.99
C GLN A 42 -4.87 -31.37 7.23
N HIS A 43 -4.03 -30.33 7.17
CA HIS A 43 -3.84 -29.41 8.27
C HIS A 43 -5.11 -28.64 8.65
N ILE A 44 -5.83 -28.09 7.66
CA ILE A 44 -7.08 -27.35 7.94
C ILE A 44 -8.26 -28.27 8.32
N ALA A 45 -8.14 -29.56 8.07
CA ALA A 45 -9.12 -30.56 8.50
C ALA A 45 -8.87 -31.07 9.93
N ASP A 46 -7.73 -30.77 10.52
CA ASP A 46 -7.38 -31.15 11.90
C ASP A 46 -8.39 -30.48 12.88
N PRO A 47 -8.97 -31.24 13.81
CA PRO A 47 -9.86 -30.66 14.83
C PRO A 47 -9.23 -29.57 15.70
N GLY A 48 -7.92 -29.54 15.82
CA GLY A 48 -7.16 -28.52 16.55
C GLY A 48 -6.88 -27.26 15.72
N PHE A 49 -7.25 -27.23 14.43
CA PHE A 49 -7.04 -26.06 13.59
C PHE A 49 -8.02 -24.94 13.92
N ASP A 50 -7.49 -23.77 14.29
CA ASP A 50 -8.28 -22.57 14.57
C ASP A 50 -7.76 -21.40 13.71
N VAL A 51 -8.65 -20.81 12.92
CA VAL A 51 -8.36 -19.63 12.11
C VAL A 51 -8.05 -18.40 12.97
N GLU A 52 -8.61 -18.35 14.18
CA GLU A 52 -8.41 -17.23 15.10
C GLU A 52 -7.09 -17.34 15.92
N ASP A 53 -6.41 -18.47 15.83
CA ASP A 53 -5.08 -18.64 16.42
C ASP A 53 -4.01 -17.91 15.57
N LEU A 54 -3.66 -16.71 16.00
CA LEU A 54 -2.65 -15.88 15.33
C LEU A 54 -1.22 -16.21 15.75
N GLU A 55 -1.02 -17.03 16.76
CA GLU A 55 0.30 -17.43 17.24
C GLU A 55 0.78 -18.73 16.55
N ALA A 56 -0.13 -19.49 15.96
CA ALA A 56 0.23 -20.73 15.28
C ALA A 56 1.14 -20.50 14.07
N PRO A 57 2.17 -21.34 13.86
CA PRO A 57 3.04 -21.26 12.69
C PRO A 57 2.28 -21.43 11.38
N ARG A 58 2.68 -20.69 10.34
CA ARG A 58 2.03 -20.75 9.03
C ARG A 58 2.70 -21.76 8.10
N ARG A 59 1.89 -22.64 7.51
CA ARG A 59 2.31 -23.68 6.56
C ARG A 59 1.56 -23.61 5.24
N ASN A 60 0.85 -22.53 5.02
CA ASN A 60 -0.04 -22.30 3.88
C ASN A 60 0.65 -21.63 2.68
N VAL A 61 1.98 -21.69 2.57
CA VAL A 61 2.76 -21.06 1.50
C VAL A 61 3.61 -22.08 0.78
N LEU A 62 3.65 -21.98 -0.55
CA LEU A 62 4.61 -22.62 -1.44
C LEU A 62 5.25 -21.58 -2.34
N VAL A 63 6.57 -21.61 -2.48
CA VAL A 63 7.32 -20.62 -3.25
C VAL A 63 8.01 -21.29 -4.43
N PHE A 64 7.79 -20.75 -5.63
CA PHE A 64 8.56 -21.08 -6.82
C PHE A 64 9.48 -19.92 -7.16
N HIS A 65 10.79 -20.11 -7.11
CA HIS A 65 11.75 -19.05 -7.42
C HIS A 65 12.74 -19.46 -8.51
N GLY A 66 13.31 -18.48 -9.20
CA GLY A 66 14.26 -18.72 -10.29
C GLY A 66 14.44 -17.52 -11.19
N VAL A 67 15.40 -17.55 -12.09
CA VAL A 67 15.76 -16.44 -12.97
C VAL A 67 14.58 -15.93 -13.82
N GLY A 68 14.69 -14.67 -14.31
CA GLY A 68 13.69 -14.12 -15.23
C GLY A 68 13.60 -14.92 -16.54
N GLY A 69 12.37 -15.10 -17.03
CA GLY A 69 12.17 -15.85 -18.29
C GLY A 69 12.15 -17.38 -18.18
N ILE A 70 12.37 -17.95 -16.98
CA ILE A 70 12.38 -19.40 -16.74
C ILE A 70 11.01 -20.09 -16.80
N GLY A 71 9.95 -19.35 -17.05
CA GLY A 71 8.59 -19.89 -17.18
C GLY A 71 7.76 -19.94 -15.90
N LYS A 72 8.10 -19.17 -14.85
CA LYS A 72 7.32 -19.11 -13.60
C LYS A 72 5.86 -18.69 -13.81
N SER A 73 5.64 -17.62 -14.56
CA SER A 73 4.29 -17.14 -14.86
C SER A 73 3.50 -18.12 -15.74
N THR A 74 4.18 -18.88 -16.59
CA THR A 74 3.56 -19.98 -17.35
C THR A 74 3.15 -21.12 -16.42
N LEU A 75 4.01 -21.49 -15.47
CA LEU A 75 3.69 -22.48 -14.43
C LEU A 75 2.50 -22.02 -13.59
N SER A 76 2.48 -20.76 -13.16
CA SER A 76 1.38 -20.17 -12.38
C SER A 76 0.04 -20.27 -13.12
N ARG A 77 -0.01 -19.88 -14.41
CA ARG A 77 -1.21 -20.02 -15.26
C ARG A 77 -1.66 -21.46 -15.44
N LYS A 78 -0.72 -22.37 -15.63
CA LYS A 78 -1.04 -23.80 -15.78
C LYS A 78 -1.56 -24.42 -14.49
N LEU A 79 -1.00 -24.04 -13.35
CA LEU A 79 -1.53 -24.44 -12.04
C LEU A 79 -2.93 -23.91 -11.82
N GLU A 80 -3.19 -22.63 -12.16
CA GLU A 80 -4.52 -22.05 -12.11
C GLU A 80 -5.53 -22.86 -12.93
N ALA A 81 -5.22 -23.14 -14.20
CA ALA A 81 -6.08 -23.91 -15.10
C ALA A 81 -6.33 -25.33 -14.61
N ALA A 82 -5.31 -26.00 -14.09
CA ALA A 82 -5.44 -27.34 -13.54
C ALA A 82 -6.31 -27.38 -12.28
N LEU A 83 -6.09 -26.41 -11.38
CA LEU A 83 -6.89 -26.29 -10.14
C LEU A 83 -8.34 -25.93 -10.44
N ALA A 84 -8.60 -25.21 -11.54
CA ALA A 84 -9.96 -24.95 -12.06
C ALA A 84 -10.59 -26.17 -12.76
N GLY A 85 -9.87 -27.24 -12.97
CA GLY A 85 -10.34 -28.43 -13.71
C GLY A 85 -10.45 -28.24 -15.21
N SER A 86 -9.86 -27.17 -15.77
CA SER A 86 -9.92 -26.82 -17.20
C SER A 86 -8.60 -27.00 -17.94
N GLY A 87 -7.53 -27.36 -17.24
CA GLY A 87 -6.19 -27.46 -17.81
C GLY A 87 -5.96 -28.77 -18.53
N GLU A 88 -5.54 -28.72 -19.81
CA GLU A 88 -4.99 -29.86 -20.50
C GLU A 88 -3.60 -30.19 -19.97
N ARG A 89 -3.36 -31.45 -19.69
CA ARG A 89 -2.11 -31.97 -19.20
C ARG A 89 -1.35 -32.63 -20.34
N PRO A 90 0.00 -32.50 -20.41
CA PRO A 90 0.79 -33.31 -21.31
C PRO A 90 0.56 -34.80 -21.03
N SER A 91 0.22 -35.57 -22.05
CA SER A 91 -0.15 -36.99 -21.94
C SER A 91 0.93 -37.88 -21.34
N GLN A 92 2.17 -37.37 -21.30
CA GLN A 92 3.36 -38.08 -20.80
C GLN A 92 3.58 -37.89 -19.29
N TRP A 93 2.80 -37.04 -18.63
CA TRP A 93 2.92 -36.80 -17.19
C TRP A 93 2.02 -37.73 -16.41
N ASP A 94 2.57 -38.34 -15.38
CA ASP A 94 1.77 -39.06 -14.41
C ASP A 94 0.78 -38.07 -13.73
N GLU A 95 -0.40 -38.56 -13.48
CA GLU A 95 -1.44 -37.74 -12.86
C GLU A 95 -1.04 -37.42 -11.43
N PRO A 96 -0.81 -36.11 -11.07
CA PRO A 96 -0.69 -35.79 -9.67
C PRO A 96 -2.03 -36.08 -9.02
N THR A 97 -2.01 -36.71 -7.86
CA THR A 97 -3.21 -36.95 -7.08
C THR A 97 -3.68 -35.62 -6.50
N TRP A 98 -4.49 -34.86 -7.26
CA TRP A 98 -5.10 -33.66 -6.72
C TRP A 98 -6.10 -34.04 -5.64
N PRO A 99 -6.13 -33.32 -4.50
CA PRO A 99 -7.08 -33.62 -3.46
C PRO A 99 -8.51 -33.41 -3.95
N GLN A 100 -9.41 -34.33 -3.56
CA GLN A 100 -10.83 -34.21 -3.87
C GLN A 100 -11.51 -33.14 -2.99
N ALA A 101 -11.18 -31.88 -3.24
CA ALA A 101 -11.77 -30.73 -2.59
C ALA A 101 -12.24 -29.72 -3.65
N ARG A 102 -13.23 -28.91 -3.30
CA ARG A 102 -13.63 -27.79 -4.16
C ARG A 102 -12.59 -26.70 -4.02
N ILE A 103 -11.71 -26.58 -5.00
CA ILE A 103 -10.63 -25.59 -5.05
C ILE A 103 -11.10 -24.40 -5.86
N LEU A 104 -10.76 -23.20 -5.40
CA LEU A 104 -10.97 -21.94 -6.11
C LEU A 104 -9.61 -21.29 -6.36
N PRO A 105 -9.04 -21.44 -7.57
CA PRO A 105 -7.79 -20.78 -7.90
C PRO A 105 -8.02 -19.29 -8.16
N ILE A 106 -7.10 -18.45 -7.66
CA ILE A 106 -7.13 -16.99 -7.78
C ILE A 106 -5.72 -16.54 -8.15
N ARG A 107 -5.49 -16.15 -9.40
CA ARG A 107 -4.18 -15.68 -9.82
C ARG A 107 -4.12 -14.15 -9.83
N ILE A 108 -3.07 -13.61 -9.22
CA ILE A 108 -2.81 -12.18 -9.10
C ILE A 108 -1.39 -11.92 -9.62
N ASP A 109 -1.30 -11.09 -10.65
CA ASP A 109 -0.02 -10.64 -11.19
C ASP A 109 0.40 -9.35 -10.46
N LEU A 110 1.55 -9.43 -9.80
CA LEU A 110 2.14 -8.34 -9.02
C LEU A 110 3.19 -7.55 -9.82
N ALA A 111 3.33 -7.83 -11.12
CA ALA A 111 4.22 -7.06 -11.97
C ALA A 111 3.87 -5.56 -11.89
N ARG A 112 4.89 -4.71 -11.88
CA ARG A 112 4.69 -3.24 -11.90
C ARG A 112 3.82 -2.81 -13.07
N ALA A 113 4.02 -3.45 -14.20
CA ALA A 113 3.22 -3.26 -15.39
C ALA A 113 1.73 -3.58 -15.20
N ALA A 114 1.40 -4.49 -14.27
CA ALA A 114 0.02 -4.83 -13.97
C ALA A 114 -0.71 -3.72 -13.20
N GLY A 115 0.03 -2.78 -12.59
CA GLY A 115 -0.55 -1.72 -11.77
C GLY A 115 -1.34 -2.26 -10.57
N THR A 116 -0.98 -3.47 -10.11
CA THR A 116 -1.66 -4.12 -8.99
C THR A 116 -1.14 -3.52 -7.69
N ASP A 117 -1.99 -2.74 -7.05
CA ASP A 117 -1.78 -2.23 -5.71
C ASP A 117 -2.34 -3.19 -4.66
N PHE A 118 -2.16 -2.84 -3.38
CA PHE A 118 -2.65 -3.67 -2.28
C PHE A 118 -4.18 -3.77 -2.25
N GLU A 119 -4.89 -2.69 -2.53
CA GLU A 119 -6.36 -2.68 -2.62
C GLU A 119 -6.85 -3.69 -3.65
N ARG A 120 -6.21 -3.68 -4.83
CA ARG A 120 -6.53 -4.64 -5.90
C ARG A 120 -6.30 -6.08 -5.52
N VAL A 121 -5.25 -6.38 -4.78
CA VAL A 121 -5.01 -7.75 -4.27
C VAL A 121 -6.21 -8.21 -3.44
N VAL A 122 -6.63 -7.39 -2.49
CA VAL A 122 -7.74 -7.71 -1.59
C VAL A 122 -9.06 -7.79 -2.34
N LEU A 123 -9.32 -6.85 -3.25
CA LEU A 123 -10.52 -6.84 -4.11
C LEU A 123 -10.57 -8.05 -5.04
N THR A 124 -9.43 -8.45 -5.63
CA THR A 124 -9.37 -9.62 -6.53
C THR A 124 -9.71 -10.91 -5.77
N ILE A 125 -9.20 -11.07 -4.56
CA ILE A 125 -9.54 -12.21 -3.69
C ILE A 125 -11.04 -12.20 -3.40
N ARG A 126 -11.59 -11.05 -3.02
CA ARG A 126 -13.04 -10.96 -2.73
C ARG A 126 -13.91 -11.21 -3.96
N LEU A 127 -13.52 -10.72 -5.12
CA LEU A 127 -14.23 -10.93 -6.38
C LEU A 127 -14.28 -12.39 -6.78
N ALA A 128 -13.17 -13.10 -6.67
CA ALA A 128 -13.13 -14.53 -6.93
C ALA A 128 -14.08 -15.30 -5.98
N LEU A 129 -14.11 -14.90 -4.71
CA LEU A 129 -15.02 -15.48 -3.73
C LEU A 129 -16.51 -15.16 -4.01
N ALA A 130 -16.82 -14.18 -4.87
CA ALA A 130 -18.20 -13.92 -5.30
C ALA A 130 -18.82 -15.10 -6.07
N GLU A 131 -17.99 -15.95 -6.68
CA GLU A 131 -18.45 -17.19 -7.32
C GLU A 131 -19.11 -18.19 -6.36
N LEU A 132 -18.88 -18.02 -5.06
CA LEU A 132 -19.60 -18.80 -4.03
C LEU A 132 -21.11 -18.50 -4.01
N GLY A 133 -21.55 -17.41 -4.64
CA GLY A 133 -22.95 -16.97 -4.66
C GLY A 133 -23.48 -16.56 -3.28
N ARG A 134 -22.61 -16.16 -2.34
CA ARG A 134 -22.95 -15.83 -0.97
C ARG A 134 -22.35 -14.50 -0.53
N PRO A 135 -23.06 -13.73 0.29
CA PRO A 135 -22.50 -12.58 0.97
C PRO A 135 -21.46 -13.04 2.01
N LEU A 136 -20.47 -12.20 2.23
CA LEU A 136 -19.46 -12.32 3.28
C LEU A 136 -19.60 -11.09 4.19
N PRO A 137 -20.61 -11.05 5.08
CA PRO A 137 -21.09 -9.81 5.68
C PRO A 137 -20.05 -9.09 6.55
N ALA A 138 -19.19 -9.82 7.24
CA ALA A 138 -18.17 -9.20 8.08
C ALA A 138 -17.12 -8.47 7.23
N PHE A 139 -16.64 -9.13 6.20
CA PHE A 139 -15.66 -8.55 5.29
C PHE A 139 -16.28 -7.45 4.42
N ASP A 140 -17.46 -7.69 3.86
CA ASP A 140 -18.13 -6.76 2.95
C ASP A 140 -18.46 -5.43 3.65
N LEU A 141 -18.84 -5.48 4.92
CA LEU A 141 -19.05 -4.28 5.75
C LEU A 141 -17.75 -3.50 5.98
N ALA A 142 -16.68 -4.20 6.33
CA ALA A 142 -15.38 -3.58 6.56
C ALA A 142 -14.82 -2.96 5.27
N LEU A 143 -14.88 -3.72 4.15
CA LEU A 143 -14.43 -3.26 2.84
C LEU A 143 -15.21 -2.05 2.36
N ARG A 144 -16.53 -2.05 2.53
CA ARG A 144 -17.36 -0.93 2.12
C ARG A 144 -17.03 0.33 2.92
N ARG A 145 -16.89 0.21 4.25
CA ARG A 145 -16.44 1.31 5.10
C ARG A 145 -15.09 1.86 4.64
N TYR A 146 -14.14 0.98 4.33
CA TYR A 146 -12.84 1.35 3.80
C TYR A 146 -13.00 2.12 2.49
N TRP A 147 -13.80 1.60 1.56
CA TRP A 147 -13.95 2.18 0.23
C TRP A 147 -14.59 3.58 0.27
N GLU A 148 -15.73 3.72 0.93
CA GLU A 148 -16.45 5.00 1.07
C GLU A 148 -15.56 6.08 1.65
N HIS A 149 -14.58 5.68 2.41
CA HIS A 149 -13.65 6.49 3.12
C HIS A 149 -12.43 6.89 2.29
N GLN A 150 -11.79 5.94 1.64
CA GLN A 150 -10.60 6.16 0.83
C GLN A 150 -10.94 6.75 -0.56
N HIS A 151 -12.16 6.50 -1.06
CA HIS A 151 -12.61 6.91 -2.37
C HIS A 151 -13.92 7.73 -2.28
N PRO A 152 -13.91 8.90 -1.60
CA PRO A 152 -15.11 9.71 -1.45
C PRO A 152 -15.60 10.20 -2.82
N GLY A 153 -16.85 9.86 -3.14
CA GLY A 153 -17.49 10.23 -4.41
C GLY A 153 -17.34 9.19 -5.53
N GLU A 154 -16.61 8.09 -5.32
CA GLU A 154 -16.57 6.96 -6.24
C GLU A 154 -17.19 5.72 -5.59
N PRO A 155 -18.44 5.34 -5.92
CA PRO A 155 -19.04 4.12 -5.41
C PRO A 155 -18.25 2.88 -5.82
N LEU A 156 -18.02 1.95 -4.89
CA LEU A 156 -17.30 0.70 -5.15
C LEU A 156 -17.89 -0.07 -6.35
N GLU A 157 -19.21 -0.05 -6.48
CA GLU A 157 -19.93 -0.69 -7.58
C GLU A 157 -19.58 -0.08 -8.96
N GLU A 158 -19.32 1.21 -9.00
CA GLU A 158 -18.93 1.90 -10.22
C GLU A 158 -17.48 1.61 -10.60
N TYR A 159 -16.59 1.62 -9.62
CA TYR A 159 -15.19 1.20 -9.78
C TYR A 159 -15.09 -0.23 -10.33
N LEU A 160 -15.83 -1.18 -9.73
CA LEU A 160 -15.84 -2.58 -10.17
C LEU A 160 -16.36 -2.73 -11.61
N ARG A 161 -17.28 -1.87 -12.04
CA ARG A 161 -17.78 -1.85 -13.43
C ARG A 161 -16.77 -1.27 -14.42
N ARG A 162 -16.06 -0.21 -14.06
CA ARG A 162 -15.05 0.43 -14.94
C ARG A 162 -13.81 -0.43 -15.11
N GLY A 163 -13.42 -1.15 -14.07
CA GLY A 163 -12.18 -1.95 -14.06
C GLY A 163 -12.16 -3.16 -15.00
N GLY A 164 -13.05 -3.22 -16.00
CA GLY A 164 -13.08 -4.35 -16.95
C GLY A 164 -13.46 -5.69 -16.31
N LEU A 165 -13.86 -5.68 -15.04
CA LEU A 165 -14.36 -6.84 -14.30
C LEU A 165 -15.79 -7.21 -14.80
N ALA A 166 -16.02 -7.12 -16.11
CA ALA A 166 -17.25 -7.48 -16.78
C ALA A 166 -17.58 -8.99 -16.70
N SER A 167 -16.84 -9.74 -15.88
CA SER A 167 -17.15 -11.13 -15.52
C SER A 167 -18.47 -11.24 -14.77
N ARG A 168 -19.06 -12.41 -14.75
CA ARG A 168 -20.26 -12.70 -13.94
C ARG A 168 -20.07 -12.31 -12.46
N ALA A 169 -18.87 -12.47 -11.93
CA ALA A 169 -18.49 -12.12 -10.57
C ALA A 169 -18.59 -10.60 -10.29
N GLY A 170 -18.15 -9.76 -11.21
CA GLY A 170 -18.24 -8.29 -11.08
C GLY A 170 -19.68 -7.77 -11.06
N LYS A 171 -20.65 -8.50 -11.63
CA LYS A 171 -22.08 -8.17 -11.54
C LYS A 171 -22.76 -8.71 -10.28
N ALA A 172 -22.26 -9.82 -9.76
CA ALA A 172 -22.85 -10.48 -8.59
C ALA A 172 -22.40 -9.83 -7.28
N LEU A 173 -21.17 -9.33 -7.20
CA LEU A 173 -20.59 -8.79 -5.96
C LEU A 173 -21.38 -7.60 -5.39
N PRO A 174 -21.77 -6.57 -6.16
CA PRO A 174 -22.58 -5.47 -5.62
C PRO A 174 -23.88 -5.92 -4.98
N GLN A 175 -24.58 -6.89 -5.59
CA GLN A 175 -25.82 -7.45 -5.04
C GLN A 175 -25.55 -8.24 -3.75
N GLN A 176 -24.46 -9.00 -3.70
CA GLN A 176 -24.06 -9.75 -2.50
C GLN A 176 -23.71 -8.81 -1.35
N MET A 177 -22.99 -7.72 -1.62
CA MET A 177 -22.65 -6.70 -0.63
C MET A 177 -23.89 -5.97 -0.10
N GLN A 178 -24.86 -5.64 -0.96
CA GLN A 178 -26.14 -5.07 -0.52
C GLN A 178 -26.92 -6.04 0.34
N SER A 179 -26.97 -7.33 -0.04
CA SER A 179 -27.59 -8.37 0.76
C SER A 179 -26.93 -8.53 2.13
N ALA A 180 -25.58 -8.52 2.16
CA ALA A 180 -24.82 -8.59 3.41
C ALA A 180 -25.16 -7.44 4.37
N LEU A 181 -25.25 -6.22 3.85
CA LEU A 181 -25.62 -5.04 4.64
C LEU A 181 -27.05 -5.12 5.15
N ALA A 182 -27.99 -5.61 4.32
CA ALA A 182 -29.38 -5.81 4.71
C ALA A 182 -29.49 -6.87 5.82
N ASP A 183 -28.75 -7.98 5.70
CA ASP A 183 -28.72 -9.04 6.70
C ASP A 183 -28.18 -8.54 8.06
N VAL A 184 -27.10 -7.74 8.04
CA VAL A 184 -26.55 -7.12 9.25
C VAL A 184 -27.52 -6.11 9.85
N ALA A 185 -28.16 -5.27 9.02
CA ALA A 185 -29.17 -4.31 9.48
C ALA A 185 -30.37 -4.99 10.10
N GLN A 186 -30.86 -6.07 9.49
CA GLN A 186 -31.97 -6.87 10.01
C GLN A 186 -31.60 -7.55 11.33
N ALA A 187 -30.41 -8.13 11.42
CA ALA A 187 -29.90 -8.75 12.63
C ALA A 187 -29.74 -7.75 13.80
N LEU A 188 -29.51 -6.48 13.51
CA LEU A 188 -29.43 -5.40 14.52
C LEU A 188 -30.79 -4.76 14.84
N LEU A 189 -31.89 -5.24 14.23
CA LEU A 189 -33.23 -4.71 14.42
C LEU A 189 -33.32 -3.18 14.22
N LEU A 190 -32.66 -2.64 13.21
CA LEU A 190 -32.69 -1.23 12.88
C LEU A 190 -33.93 -0.91 12.03
N PRO A 191 -34.88 -0.10 12.54
CA PRO A 191 -36.06 0.26 11.77
C PRO A 191 -35.72 1.23 10.63
N GLY A 192 -36.26 0.98 9.44
CA GLY A 192 -36.24 1.94 8.32
C GLY A 192 -35.14 1.78 7.28
N THR A 193 -34.35 0.70 7.32
CA THR A 193 -33.20 0.50 6.42
C THR A 193 -33.53 -0.17 5.09
N VAL A 194 -34.79 -0.43 4.81
CA VAL A 194 -35.22 -1.03 3.53
C VAL A 194 -35.52 0.10 2.53
N GLY A 195 -34.55 0.46 1.72
CA GLY A 195 -34.79 1.15 0.47
C GLY A 195 -34.22 2.58 0.28
N SER A 196 -33.34 3.13 1.13
CA SER A 196 -32.80 4.48 0.85
C SER A 196 -31.34 4.68 1.28
N VAL A 197 -30.61 5.33 0.41
CA VAL A 197 -29.30 6.00 0.56
C VAL A 197 -28.22 5.22 1.31
N VAL A 198 -27.38 4.60 0.53
CA VAL A 198 -26.39 3.59 0.95
C VAL A 198 -25.32 4.11 1.91
N GLY A 199 -24.88 5.36 1.82
CA GLY A 199 -23.83 5.93 2.66
C GLY A 199 -24.24 6.22 4.12
N GLU A 200 -25.46 6.73 4.34
CA GLU A 200 -25.99 6.99 5.68
C GLU A 200 -26.28 5.70 6.47
N VAL A 201 -26.61 4.59 5.73
CA VAL A 201 -26.84 3.29 6.33
C VAL A 201 -25.55 2.70 6.89
N THR A 202 -24.42 2.83 6.21
CA THR A 202 -23.14 2.30 6.69
C THR A 202 -22.69 3.01 7.97
N GLY A 203 -22.82 4.34 8.03
CA GLY A 203 -22.51 5.13 9.22
C GLY A 203 -23.39 4.77 10.44
N SER A 204 -24.69 4.61 10.23
CA SER A 204 -25.62 4.21 11.30
C SER A 204 -25.42 2.76 11.74
N LEU A 205 -25.07 1.85 10.82
CA LEU A 205 -24.68 0.48 11.13
C LEU A 205 -23.43 0.40 11.97
N VAL A 206 -22.39 1.13 11.59
CA VAL A 206 -21.13 1.19 12.35
C VAL A 206 -21.36 1.78 13.74
N ARG A 207 -22.25 2.79 13.87
CA ARG A 207 -22.62 3.37 15.16
C ARG A 207 -23.35 2.35 16.04
N ALA A 208 -24.37 1.67 15.49
CA ALA A 208 -25.11 0.63 16.20
C ALA A 208 -24.22 -0.55 16.62
N LEU A 209 -23.22 -0.89 15.79
CA LEU A 209 -22.21 -1.88 16.09
C LEU A 209 -21.31 -1.46 17.25
N ARG A 210 -20.92 -0.19 17.32
CA ARG A 210 -20.13 0.35 18.45
C ARG A 210 -20.92 0.33 19.77
N GLU A 211 -22.18 0.73 19.75
CA GLU A 211 -23.04 0.80 20.94
C GLU A 211 -23.40 -0.58 21.49
N ARG A 212 -23.47 -1.62 20.63
CA ARG A 212 -23.92 -2.97 20.98
C ARG A 212 -22.82 -4.02 20.84
N ARG A 213 -21.62 -3.72 21.30
CA ARG A 213 -20.41 -4.55 21.18
C ARG A 213 -20.61 -6.04 21.54
N GLN A 214 -21.43 -6.35 22.56
CA GLN A 214 -21.75 -7.71 22.96
C GLN A 214 -22.69 -8.42 21.98
N SER A 215 -23.66 -7.69 21.42
CA SER A 215 -24.61 -8.21 20.44
C SER A 215 -23.96 -8.48 19.09
N VAL A 216 -22.97 -7.68 18.70
CA VAL A 216 -22.17 -7.87 17.48
C VAL A 216 -21.31 -9.10 17.55
N ARG A 217 -20.66 -9.36 18.69
CA ARG A 217 -19.90 -10.60 18.91
C ARG A 217 -20.77 -11.85 18.78
N ALA A 218 -22.02 -11.77 19.26
CA ALA A 218 -22.99 -12.87 19.16
C ALA A 218 -23.52 -13.05 17.73
N LEU A 219 -23.71 -11.96 16.97
CA LEU A 219 -24.31 -11.96 15.63
C LEU A 219 -23.30 -12.29 14.52
N ALA A 220 -22.13 -11.70 14.57
CA ALA A 220 -21.08 -11.99 13.61
C ALA A 220 -20.20 -13.18 14.03
N GLY A 221 -20.17 -13.51 15.33
CA GLY A 221 -19.32 -14.57 15.91
C GLY A 221 -17.82 -14.36 15.73
N CYS A 222 -17.41 -13.27 15.08
CA CYS A 222 -16.02 -12.89 14.89
C CYS A 222 -15.58 -11.94 16.02
N ALA A 223 -14.68 -12.41 16.88
CA ALA A 223 -14.20 -11.62 18.02
C ALA A 223 -13.53 -10.31 17.60
N ARG A 224 -12.95 -10.28 16.39
CA ARG A 224 -12.12 -9.16 15.89
C ARG A 224 -12.86 -8.18 15.00
N LEU A 225 -14.07 -8.50 14.53
CA LEU A 225 -14.84 -7.61 13.65
C LEU A 225 -15.05 -6.22 14.28
N ALA A 226 -15.44 -6.20 15.56
CA ALA A 226 -15.70 -4.94 16.25
C ALA A 226 -14.43 -4.07 16.40
N ASP A 227 -13.28 -4.71 16.61
CA ASP A 227 -12.00 -4.00 16.75
C ASP A 227 -11.51 -3.47 15.39
N LEU A 228 -11.67 -4.26 14.32
CA LEU A 228 -11.34 -3.83 12.95
C LEU A 228 -12.25 -2.71 12.44
N LEU A 229 -13.54 -2.74 12.82
CA LEU A 229 -14.46 -1.65 12.51
C LEU A 229 -14.24 -0.39 13.39
N GLN A 230 -13.49 -0.48 14.48
CA GLN A 230 -13.06 0.67 15.25
C GLN A 230 -11.76 1.29 14.73
N ALA A 231 -10.94 0.50 14.04
CA ALA A 231 -9.71 0.98 13.43
C ALA A 231 -10.02 2.01 12.33
N GLU A 232 -9.11 2.95 12.14
CA GLU A 232 -9.16 3.89 11.02
C GLU A 232 -9.11 3.10 9.70
N PRO A 233 -10.04 3.32 8.75
CA PRO A 233 -10.12 2.54 7.53
C PRO A 233 -9.07 2.98 6.49
N GLY A 234 -7.80 2.83 6.82
CA GLY A 234 -6.66 3.03 5.95
C GLY A 234 -6.16 1.72 5.34
N VAL A 235 -5.12 1.79 4.49
CA VAL A 235 -4.47 0.62 3.86
C VAL A 235 -3.94 -0.35 4.93
N ASP A 236 -3.49 0.18 6.07
CA ASP A 236 -3.05 -0.66 7.19
C ASP A 236 -4.22 -1.49 7.75
N ALA A 237 -5.38 -0.88 8.00
CA ALA A 237 -6.58 -1.60 8.44
C ALA A 237 -7.07 -2.60 7.39
N LEU A 238 -7.07 -2.21 6.10
CA LEU A 238 -7.41 -3.10 5.00
C LEU A 238 -6.54 -4.37 5.02
N SER A 239 -5.28 -4.27 5.42
CA SER A 239 -4.37 -5.41 5.47
C SER A 239 -4.75 -6.46 6.53
N TYR A 240 -5.59 -6.11 7.48
CA TYR A 240 -6.13 -7.03 8.49
C TYR A 240 -7.50 -7.61 8.13
N TYR A 241 -8.22 -7.04 7.16
CA TYR A 241 -9.53 -7.54 6.74
C TYR A 241 -9.51 -8.95 6.14
N PRO A 242 -8.43 -9.46 5.53
CA PRO A 242 -8.33 -10.86 5.12
C PRO A 242 -8.64 -11.86 6.23
N HIS A 243 -8.40 -11.51 7.50
CA HIS A 243 -8.81 -12.34 8.62
C HIS A 243 -10.33 -12.57 8.69
N LEU A 244 -11.12 -11.57 8.32
CA LEU A 244 -12.58 -11.69 8.25
C LEU A 244 -12.99 -12.68 7.16
N LEU A 245 -12.32 -12.65 6.00
CA LEU A 245 -12.53 -13.64 4.94
C LEU A 245 -12.19 -15.05 5.41
N ALA A 246 -11.06 -15.23 6.04
CA ALA A 246 -10.61 -16.51 6.55
C ALA A 246 -11.62 -17.08 7.56
N TRP A 247 -12.10 -16.23 8.47
CA TRP A 247 -13.10 -16.59 9.46
C TRP A 247 -14.44 -17.00 8.82
N GLU A 248 -14.94 -16.22 7.86
CA GLU A 248 -16.20 -16.51 7.16
C GLU A 248 -16.10 -17.79 6.32
N LEU A 249 -14.97 -18.02 5.67
CA LEU A 249 -14.69 -19.25 4.92
C LEU A 249 -14.68 -20.49 5.83
N SER A 250 -14.14 -20.37 7.05
CA SER A 250 -14.12 -21.47 8.03
C SER A 250 -15.51 -21.90 8.48
N ARG A 251 -16.47 -20.98 8.44
CA ARG A 251 -17.87 -21.20 8.85
C ARG A 251 -18.78 -21.71 7.74
N LEU A 252 -18.25 -21.94 6.55
CA LEU A 252 -19.04 -22.52 5.48
C LEU A 252 -19.47 -23.94 5.85
N PRO A 253 -20.76 -24.32 5.60
CA PRO A 253 -21.21 -25.68 5.80
C PRO A 253 -20.35 -26.69 5.02
N ALA A 254 -20.14 -27.89 5.56
CA ALA A 254 -19.24 -28.90 5.00
C ALA A 254 -19.46 -29.16 3.49
N GLY A 255 -20.72 -29.23 3.03
CA GLY A 255 -21.04 -29.42 1.60
C GLY A 255 -20.80 -28.19 0.70
N LYS A 256 -20.42 -27.05 1.26
CA LYS A 256 -20.13 -25.79 0.56
C LYS A 256 -18.75 -25.25 0.83
N ARG A 257 -17.92 -25.99 1.55
CA ARG A 257 -16.53 -25.62 1.81
C ARG A 257 -15.77 -25.53 0.50
N VAL A 258 -15.01 -24.45 0.39
CA VAL A 258 -14.13 -24.15 -0.74
C VAL A 258 -12.78 -23.80 -0.17
N VAL A 259 -11.72 -24.25 -0.83
CA VAL A 259 -10.35 -23.91 -0.48
C VAL A 259 -9.81 -22.95 -1.54
N PRO A 260 -9.68 -21.66 -1.24
CA PRO A 260 -9.03 -20.75 -2.15
C PRO A 260 -7.54 -21.06 -2.25
N VAL A 261 -7.03 -21.05 -3.48
CA VAL A 261 -5.59 -21.15 -3.78
C VAL A 261 -5.19 -19.87 -4.48
N VAL A 262 -4.49 -19.00 -3.78
CA VAL A 262 -4.05 -17.71 -4.31
C VAL A 262 -2.66 -17.85 -4.92
N LEU A 263 -2.54 -17.57 -6.21
CA LEU A 263 -1.27 -17.60 -6.94
C LEU A 263 -0.77 -16.16 -7.14
N LEU A 264 0.27 -15.78 -6.39
CA LEU A 264 0.92 -14.47 -6.50
C LEU A 264 2.09 -14.61 -7.47
N ASP A 265 1.95 -13.99 -8.64
CA ASP A 265 2.97 -14.02 -9.69
C ASP A 265 3.81 -12.74 -9.68
N THR A 266 5.07 -12.82 -10.13
CA THR A 266 5.99 -11.69 -10.24
C THR A 266 6.26 -10.99 -8.90
N PHE A 267 6.39 -11.76 -7.84
CA PHE A 267 6.55 -11.27 -6.47
C PHE A 267 7.80 -10.41 -6.27
N GLU A 268 8.82 -10.53 -7.11
CA GLU A 268 10.02 -9.70 -7.07
C GLU A 268 9.75 -8.21 -7.30
N ASP A 269 8.68 -7.86 -7.97
CA ASP A 269 8.36 -6.47 -8.30
C ASP A 269 7.77 -5.68 -7.13
N ILE A 270 7.34 -6.36 -6.06
CA ILE A 270 6.85 -5.73 -4.84
C ILE A 270 7.94 -5.46 -3.79
N GLY A 271 9.07 -6.17 -3.90
CA GLY A 271 10.16 -6.10 -2.95
C GLY A 271 11.05 -4.89 -3.23
N ASP A 272 10.86 -3.79 -2.52
CA ASP A 272 11.94 -2.86 -2.27
C ASP A 272 12.77 -3.40 -1.10
N ARG A 273 14.03 -3.70 -1.35
CA ARG A 273 14.95 -4.21 -0.33
C ARG A 273 15.14 -3.27 0.85
N THR A 274 14.79 -1.99 0.68
CA THR A 274 14.99 -0.96 1.70
C THR A 274 13.77 -0.84 2.62
N HIS A 275 12.56 -1.08 2.13
CA HIS A 275 11.36 -0.66 2.87
C HIS A 275 10.29 -1.74 3.05
N ARG A 276 10.22 -2.73 2.19
CA ARG A 276 9.33 -3.91 2.26
C ARG A 276 7.87 -3.67 2.69
N ASP A 277 7.33 -2.46 2.51
CA ASP A 277 6.00 -2.15 3.03
C ASP A 277 4.91 -2.95 2.33
N LEU A 278 4.94 -3.04 1.00
CA LEU A 278 3.97 -3.85 0.26
C LEU A 278 4.17 -5.33 0.55
N GLU A 279 5.42 -5.79 0.69
CA GLU A 279 5.72 -7.16 1.11
C GLU A 279 5.14 -7.44 2.50
N ARG A 280 5.24 -6.51 3.44
CA ARG A 280 4.65 -6.61 4.79
C ARG A 280 3.13 -6.72 4.74
N LEU A 281 2.46 -5.89 3.93
CA LEU A 281 1.01 -5.96 3.75
C LEU A 281 0.57 -7.29 3.16
N LEU A 282 1.29 -7.81 2.16
CA LEU A 282 1.01 -9.13 1.57
C LEU A 282 1.33 -10.27 2.56
N GLN A 283 2.38 -10.14 3.35
CA GLN A 283 2.67 -11.09 4.41
C GLN A 283 1.51 -11.18 5.42
N ARG A 284 0.90 -10.03 5.76
CA ARG A 284 -0.31 -10.00 6.61
C ARG A 284 -1.48 -10.77 5.99
N VAL A 285 -1.73 -10.59 4.70
CA VAL A 285 -2.77 -11.36 4.00
C VAL A 285 -2.54 -12.85 4.15
N VAL A 286 -1.31 -13.29 3.89
CA VAL A 286 -0.93 -14.71 3.99
C VAL A 286 -1.04 -15.23 5.43
N TRP A 287 -0.59 -14.43 6.40
CA TRP A 287 -0.62 -14.78 7.82
C TRP A 287 -2.04 -14.89 8.37
N LEU A 288 -2.89 -13.95 7.99
CA LEU A 288 -4.25 -13.82 8.49
C LEU A 288 -5.26 -14.75 7.80
N MET A 289 -4.83 -15.44 6.75
CA MET A 289 -5.66 -16.40 6.02
C MET A 289 -5.04 -17.82 6.07
N PRO A 290 -4.94 -18.44 7.25
CA PRO A 290 -4.28 -19.74 7.40
C PRO A 290 -5.02 -20.89 6.69
N ASN A 291 -6.29 -20.73 6.38
CA ASN A 291 -7.13 -21.67 5.63
C ASN A 291 -7.13 -21.43 4.11
N VAL A 292 -6.34 -20.51 3.62
CA VAL A 292 -6.09 -20.24 2.21
C VAL A 292 -4.68 -20.68 1.86
N PHE A 293 -4.51 -21.34 0.72
CA PHE A 293 -3.20 -21.77 0.27
C PHE A 293 -2.61 -20.75 -0.71
N PHE A 294 -1.35 -20.35 -0.49
CA PHE A 294 -0.67 -19.38 -1.31
C PHE A 294 0.46 -20.02 -2.09
N ILE A 295 0.48 -19.79 -3.40
CA ILE A 295 1.59 -20.16 -4.28
C ILE A 295 2.24 -18.87 -4.77
N ILE A 296 3.47 -18.63 -4.39
CA ILE A 296 4.19 -17.38 -4.67
C ILE A 296 5.28 -17.67 -5.70
N ALA A 297 5.26 -16.94 -6.83
CA ALA A 297 6.26 -17.04 -7.86
C ALA A 297 7.10 -15.76 -7.94
N GLY A 298 8.44 -15.89 -7.79
CA GLY A 298 9.35 -14.75 -7.77
C GLY A 298 10.76 -15.08 -8.27
N ARG A 299 11.65 -14.09 -8.38
CA ARG A 299 13.04 -14.32 -8.78
C ARG A 299 13.89 -14.87 -7.65
N SER A 300 13.58 -14.47 -6.43
CA SER A 300 14.34 -14.79 -5.23
C SER A 300 13.49 -15.57 -4.24
N ARG A 301 14.16 -16.21 -3.29
CA ARG A 301 13.49 -16.83 -2.15
C ARG A 301 12.80 -15.77 -1.27
N LEU A 302 11.71 -16.15 -0.64
CA LEU A 302 11.12 -15.37 0.44
C LEU A 302 12.02 -15.44 1.68
N GLN A 303 12.26 -14.29 2.24
CA GLN A 303 13.12 -14.14 3.41
C GLN A 303 12.34 -14.07 4.74
N TRP A 304 11.03 -14.39 4.73
CA TRP A 304 10.16 -14.26 5.90
C TRP A 304 10.62 -15.08 7.12
N ALA A 305 11.33 -16.19 6.88
CA ALA A 305 11.91 -16.99 7.94
C ALA A 305 13.22 -16.43 8.53
N GLN A 306 13.69 -15.24 8.08
CA GLN A 306 14.91 -14.63 8.61
C GLN A 306 14.58 -13.71 9.78
N GLU A 307 15.16 -13.98 10.97
CA GLU A 307 14.97 -13.17 12.18
C GLU A 307 15.49 -11.73 12.03
N GLY A 308 16.49 -11.51 11.19
CA GLY A 308 17.07 -10.19 10.92
C GLY A 308 16.11 -9.19 10.26
N LEU A 309 14.93 -9.64 9.82
CA LEU A 309 13.88 -8.79 9.25
C LEU A 309 12.84 -8.35 10.29
N GLN A 310 13.03 -8.68 11.55
CA GLN A 310 12.17 -8.19 12.63
C GLN A 310 12.12 -6.66 12.64
N GLY A 311 10.90 -6.10 12.67
CA GLY A 311 10.67 -4.65 12.56
C GLY A 311 10.52 -4.12 11.13
N GLN A 312 10.89 -4.89 10.10
CA GLN A 312 10.54 -4.61 8.71
C GLN A 312 9.31 -5.42 8.27
N LEU A 313 9.19 -6.64 8.77
CA LEU A 313 8.04 -7.52 8.60
C LEU A 313 7.42 -7.82 9.97
N ASP A 314 6.13 -8.17 9.98
CA ASP A 314 5.40 -8.37 11.23
C ASP A 314 5.68 -9.74 11.86
N TRP A 315 5.82 -10.79 11.05
CA TRP A 315 6.13 -12.14 11.51
C TRP A 315 7.38 -12.65 10.81
N THR A 316 8.39 -12.95 11.57
CA THR A 316 9.69 -13.38 11.06
C THR A 316 10.22 -14.58 11.84
N GLY A 317 11.17 -15.27 11.24
CA GLY A 317 11.84 -16.38 11.88
C GLY A 317 11.29 -17.77 11.50
N PRO A 318 12.09 -18.82 11.74
CA PRO A 318 11.74 -20.20 11.38
C PRO A 318 10.58 -20.76 12.22
N SER A 319 10.33 -20.24 13.41
CA SER A 319 9.18 -20.60 14.23
C SER A 319 7.85 -20.14 13.62
N ALA A 320 7.82 -18.94 13.01
CA ALA A 320 6.65 -18.41 12.32
C ALA A 320 6.43 -19.10 10.97
N TRP A 321 7.51 -19.33 10.22
CA TRP A 321 7.50 -19.87 8.86
C TRP A 321 8.37 -21.13 8.71
N PRO A 322 8.01 -22.26 9.33
CA PRO A 322 8.89 -23.44 9.39
C PRO A 322 9.17 -24.04 8.00
N GLY A 323 8.23 -23.91 7.05
CA GLY A 323 8.42 -24.39 5.69
C GLY A 323 9.38 -23.54 4.85
N LEU A 324 9.58 -22.27 5.18
CA LEU A 324 10.45 -21.34 4.45
C LEU A 324 11.89 -21.33 4.96
N ALA A 325 12.15 -21.88 6.13
CA ALA A 325 13.47 -21.94 6.75
C ALA A 325 14.34 -23.05 6.19
N ALA A 326 13.74 -24.09 5.60
CA ALA A 326 14.46 -25.25 5.08
C ALA A 326 15.25 -24.88 3.81
N HIS A 327 16.45 -25.48 3.68
CA HIS A 327 17.32 -25.30 2.50
C HIS A 327 16.68 -25.91 1.24
N ASP A 328 17.13 -25.46 0.06
CA ASP A 328 16.64 -25.95 -1.23
C ASP A 328 16.58 -27.46 -1.30
N ILE A 329 15.46 -27.96 -1.76
CA ILE A 329 15.36 -29.37 -2.13
C ILE A 329 15.86 -29.45 -3.55
N PRO A 330 16.97 -30.19 -3.81
CA PRO A 330 17.24 -30.66 -5.16
C PRO A 330 16.04 -31.50 -5.59
N LEU A 331 15.57 -31.33 -6.83
CA LEU A 331 14.47 -32.12 -7.40
C LEU A 331 14.71 -33.60 -7.11
N PRO A 332 13.83 -34.30 -6.40
CA PRO A 332 14.10 -35.66 -5.98
C PRO A 332 13.87 -36.64 -7.13
N ARG A 333 14.79 -37.59 -7.26
CA ARG A 333 14.38 -38.93 -7.64
C ARG A 333 13.31 -39.43 -6.66
N PRO A 334 12.31 -40.21 -7.10
CA PRO A 334 11.21 -40.63 -6.27
C PRO A 334 11.70 -41.46 -5.08
N ALA A 335 11.69 -40.89 -3.89
CA ALA A 335 11.98 -41.62 -2.66
C ALA A 335 11.08 -41.15 -1.54
N ALA A 336 10.37 -42.10 -1.00
CA ALA A 336 9.73 -42.26 0.32
C ALA A 336 9.28 -41.01 1.11
N ALA A 337 8.01 -41.01 1.46
CA ALA A 337 7.34 -40.11 2.40
C ALA A 337 8.08 -40.04 3.75
N GLY A 338 8.42 -38.83 4.20
CA GLY A 338 8.92 -38.60 5.55
C GLY A 338 9.35 -37.17 5.77
N THR A 339 8.54 -36.44 6.57
CA THR A 339 8.87 -35.31 7.43
C THR A 339 9.78 -34.18 6.93
N GLY A 340 9.21 -32.98 6.78
CA GLY A 340 9.99 -31.75 6.74
C GLY A 340 10.39 -31.27 5.34
N ARG A 341 9.49 -31.32 4.36
CA ARG A 341 9.77 -30.80 3.02
C ARG A 341 9.78 -29.26 3.06
N GLY A 342 10.89 -28.67 2.61
CA GLY A 342 10.96 -27.23 2.36
C GLY A 342 9.86 -26.76 1.41
N ARG A 343 9.38 -25.55 1.61
CA ARG A 343 8.30 -24.93 0.82
C ARG A 343 8.84 -23.94 -0.21
N GLN A 344 10.15 -23.90 -0.43
CA GLN A 344 10.80 -23.08 -1.45
C GLN A 344 11.46 -23.97 -2.49
N VAL A 345 11.06 -23.79 -3.74
CA VAL A 345 11.45 -24.66 -4.86
C VAL A 345 12.12 -23.81 -5.94
N LEU A 346 13.38 -24.12 -6.24
CA LEU A 346 14.08 -23.51 -7.36
C LEU A 346 13.57 -24.08 -8.69
N ILE A 347 13.22 -23.21 -9.61
CA ILE A 347 12.92 -23.57 -11.00
C ILE A 347 14.21 -23.42 -11.81
N GLY A 348 14.74 -24.53 -12.26
CA GLY A 348 15.91 -24.59 -13.11
C GLY A 348 15.61 -24.41 -14.61
N ASP A 349 16.67 -24.25 -15.40
CA ASP A 349 16.63 -24.20 -16.86
C ASP A 349 16.11 -25.52 -17.47
N PHE A 350 15.64 -25.46 -18.71
CA PHE A 350 15.30 -26.66 -19.47
C PHE A 350 16.57 -27.45 -19.84
N SER A 351 16.47 -28.75 -19.82
CA SER A 351 17.52 -29.59 -20.41
C SER A 351 17.50 -29.44 -21.95
N PRO A 352 18.59 -29.83 -22.65
CA PRO A 352 18.59 -29.84 -24.11
C PRO A 352 17.43 -30.66 -24.68
N GLU A 353 17.13 -31.83 -24.06
CA GLU A 353 16.02 -32.69 -24.46
C GLU A 353 14.66 -31.99 -24.26
N ASP A 354 14.50 -31.24 -23.18
CA ASP A 354 13.28 -30.48 -22.92
C ASP A 354 13.11 -29.35 -23.91
N CYS A 355 14.20 -28.68 -24.30
CA CYS A 355 14.18 -27.64 -25.33
C CYS A 355 13.72 -28.18 -26.67
N GLU A 356 14.27 -29.34 -27.03
CA GLU A 356 13.94 -30.05 -28.26
C GLU A 356 12.47 -30.49 -28.27
N ASP A 357 12.00 -31.09 -27.19
CA ASP A 357 10.60 -31.49 -27.02
C ASP A 357 9.65 -30.30 -27.04
N TYR A 358 10.03 -29.21 -26.36
CA TYR A 358 9.27 -27.95 -26.39
C TYR A 358 9.10 -27.44 -27.84
N LEU A 359 10.19 -27.31 -28.58
CA LEU A 359 10.17 -26.79 -29.94
C LEU A 359 9.44 -27.73 -30.91
N ALA A 360 9.53 -29.03 -30.72
CA ALA A 360 8.83 -30.03 -31.52
C ALA A 360 7.30 -29.91 -31.35
N ARG A 361 6.82 -29.66 -30.16
CA ARG A 361 5.37 -29.52 -29.84
C ARG A 361 4.81 -28.15 -30.05
N ARG A 362 5.64 -27.12 -29.96
CA ARG A 362 5.19 -25.72 -29.99
C ARG A 362 4.51 -25.30 -31.29
N LEU A 363 4.99 -25.86 -32.41
CA LEU A 363 4.40 -25.66 -33.72
C LEU A 363 4.24 -26.99 -34.42
N THR A 364 3.04 -27.51 -34.52
CA THR A 364 2.71 -28.72 -35.21
C THR A 364 1.74 -28.50 -36.36
N ARG A 365 1.85 -29.27 -37.40
CA ARG A 365 0.89 -29.38 -38.49
C ARG A 365 0.66 -30.84 -38.82
N ASP A 366 -0.58 -31.28 -38.77
CA ASP A 366 -0.96 -32.67 -39.00
C ASP A 366 -0.15 -33.68 -38.13
N GLY A 367 0.09 -33.30 -36.85
CA GLY A 367 0.84 -34.09 -35.87
C GLY A 367 2.36 -34.13 -36.10
N ARG A 368 2.90 -33.38 -37.07
CA ARG A 368 4.34 -33.25 -37.30
C ARG A 368 4.89 -31.90 -36.90
N PRO A 369 6.08 -31.83 -36.30
CA PRO A 369 6.74 -30.58 -35.99
C PRO A 369 6.95 -29.72 -37.27
N LEU A 370 6.61 -28.45 -37.19
CA LEU A 370 6.86 -27.50 -38.29
C LEU A 370 8.30 -26.99 -38.30
N ILE A 371 8.95 -26.96 -37.13
CA ILE A 371 10.36 -26.61 -36.99
C ILE A 371 11.18 -27.86 -37.26
N GLY A 372 11.97 -27.85 -38.31
CA GLY A 372 12.84 -28.96 -38.67
C GLY A 372 13.90 -29.24 -37.60
N GLU A 373 14.27 -30.50 -37.41
CA GLU A 373 15.25 -30.96 -36.42
C GLU A 373 16.56 -30.15 -36.42
N PRO A 374 17.20 -29.79 -37.56
CA PRO A 374 18.44 -29.00 -37.54
C PRO A 374 18.23 -27.59 -36.96
N VAL A 375 17.05 -26.97 -37.16
CA VAL A 375 16.72 -25.66 -36.62
C VAL A 375 16.43 -25.75 -35.12
N ARG A 376 15.72 -26.82 -34.70
CA ARG A 376 15.46 -27.06 -33.28
C ARG A 376 16.75 -27.22 -32.47
N ALA A 377 17.69 -28.02 -33.02
CA ALA A 377 18.98 -28.27 -32.35
C ALA A 377 19.76 -26.96 -32.09
N VAL A 378 19.84 -26.07 -33.09
CA VAL A 378 20.52 -24.77 -32.94
C VAL A 378 19.79 -23.88 -31.94
N ILE A 379 18.47 -23.83 -32.02
CA ILE A 379 17.69 -23.02 -31.05
C ILE A 379 17.85 -23.56 -29.62
N ALA A 380 17.80 -24.87 -29.43
CA ALA A 380 17.99 -25.50 -28.13
C ALA A 380 19.37 -25.17 -27.53
N GLU A 381 20.44 -25.31 -28.36
CA GLU A 381 21.81 -24.95 -27.94
C GLU A 381 21.93 -23.48 -27.54
N ARG A 382 21.44 -22.57 -28.35
CA ARG A 382 21.55 -21.10 -28.12
C ARG A 382 20.64 -20.59 -27.03
N SER A 383 19.60 -21.31 -26.68
CA SER A 383 18.66 -20.92 -25.62
C SER A 383 19.25 -21.04 -24.22
N HIS A 384 20.32 -21.86 -24.07
CA HIS A 384 20.83 -22.23 -22.75
C HIS A 384 19.74 -22.70 -21.79
N GLY A 385 18.69 -23.33 -22.30
CA GLY A 385 17.56 -23.79 -21.49
C GLY A 385 16.55 -22.70 -21.07
N LEU A 386 16.69 -21.49 -21.59
CA LEU A 386 15.80 -20.39 -21.22
C LEU A 386 14.50 -20.41 -22.06
N PRO A 387 13.31 -20.70 -21.49
CA PRO A 387 12.06 -20.79 -22.24
C PRO A 387 11.70 -19.54 -23.04
N LEU A 388 12.00 -18.36 -22.51
CA LEU A 388 11.75 -17.10 -23.22
C LEU A 388 12.55 -17.01 -24.52
N HIS A 389 13.79 -17.51 -24.56
CA HIS A 389 14.58 -17.57 -25.79
C HIS A 389 13.90 -18.49 -26.82
N LEU A 390 13.41 -19.64 -26.36
CA LEU A 390 12.68 -20.57 -27.23
C LEU A 390 11.43 -19.92 -27.84
N ASP A 391 10.64 -19.20 -27.06
CA ASP A 391 9.45 -18.49 -27.54
C ASP A 391 9.78 -17.39 -28.57
N LEU A 392 10.86 -16.62 -28.35
CA LEU A 392 11.33 -15.62 -29.31
C LEU A 392 11.82 -16.27 -30.61
N ALA A 393 12.55 -17.38 -30.51
CA ALA A 393 12.99 -18.12 -31.68
C ALA A 393 11.81 -18.69 -32.48
N VAL A 394 10.77 -19.18 -31.82
CA VAL A 394 9.51 -19.59 -32.46
C VAL A 394 8.83 -18.42 -33.17
N SER A 395 8.74 -17.27 -32.51
CA SER A 395 8.17 -16.04 -33.13
C SER A 395 8.97 -15.65 -34.39
N ARG A 396 10.30 -15.68 -34.29
CA ARG A 396 11.20 -15.44 -35.41
C ARG A 396 11.01 -16.44 -36.55
N PHE A 397 10.85 -17.73 -36.23
CA PHE A 397 10.57 -18.77 -37.18
C PHE A 397 9.30 -18.49 -37.99
N LEU A 398 8.24 -18.11 -37.34
CA LEU A 398 6.97 -17.76 -37.98
C LEU A 398 7.11 -16.53 -38.87
N GLU A 399 7.84 -15.52 -38.44
CA GLU A 399 8.04 -14.29 -39.22
C GLU A 399 8.82 -14.56 -40.52
N ILE A 400 9.91 -15.34 -40.47
CA ILE A 400 10.66 -15.74 -41.65
C ILE A 400 9.74 -16.49 -42.61
N ARG A 401 8.87 -17.36 -42.12
CA ARG A 401 7.90 -18.07 -42.99
C ARG A 401 6.87 -17.15 -43.61
N ARG A 402 6.44 -16.08 -42.91
CA ARG A 402 5.51 -15.07 -43.47
C ARG A 402 6.10 -14.31 -44.62
N THR A 403 7.41 -14.10 -44.64
CA THR A 403 8.09 -13.51 -45.83
C THR A 403 8.24 -14.48 -46.99
N GLY A 404 7.74 -15.71 -46.89
CA GLY A 404 7.84 -16.74 -47.89
C GLY A 404 9.18 -17.47 -47.94
N ARG A 405 10.10 -17.20 -47.04
CA ARG A 405 11.42 -17.83 -46.91
C ARG A 405 11.36 -19.08 -46.03
N THR A 406 12.11 -20.09 -46.32
CA THR A 406 12.28 -21.25 -45.45
C THR A 406 13.31 -20.94 -44.36
N PRO A 407 12.97 -20.99 -43.05
CA PRO A 407 13.92 -20.77 -41.99
C PRO A 407 15.09 -21.76 -42.03
N GLN A 408 16.31 -21.28 -41.85
CA GLN A 408 17.54 -22.06 -41.83
C GLN A 408 18.20 -22.03 -40.45
N PRO A 409 19.01 -23.00 -40.03
CA PRO A 409 19.72 -23.00 -38.76
C PRO A 409 20.49 -21.69 -38.48
N ALA A 410 21.16 -21.14 -39.51
CA ALA A 410 21.91 -19.89 -39.41
C ALA A 410 21.07 -18.66 -39.03
N ASP A 411 19.74 -18.72 -39.18
CA ASP A 411 18.83 -17.63 -38.74
C ASP A 411 18.68 -17.58 -37.23
N PHE A 412 19.09 -18.64 -36.52
CA PHE A 412 18.89 -18.82 -35.07
C PHE A 412 20.21 -19.03 -34.32
N ASP A 413 21.34 -19.03 -35.03
CA ASP A 413 22.69 -19.18 -34.44
C ASP A 413 23.15 -17.86 -33.81
N HIS A 414 22.39 -17.37 -32.80
CA HIS A 414 22.60 -16.11 -32.15
C HIS A 414 22.27 -16.18 -30.66
N ASP A 415 22.97 -15.37 -29.88
CA ASP A 415 22.62 -15.14 -28.46
C ASP A 415 21.31 -14.34 -28.29
N PHE A 416 20.83 -14.22 -27.05
CA PHE A 416 19.55 -13.59 -26.74
C PHE A 416 19.46 -12.13 -27.24
N PRO A 417 20.46 -11.24 -27.01
CA PRO A 417 20.43 -9.88 -27.52
C PRO A 417 20.39 -9.80 -29.05
N ALA A 418 21.15 -10.66 -29.72
CA ALA A 418 21.17 -10.72 -31.17
C ALA A 418 19.86 -11.28 -31.75
N LEU A 419 19.20 -12.22 -31.06
CA LEU A 419 17.85 -12.66 -31.43
C LEU A 419 16.82 -11.53 -31.32
N ILE A 420 16.88 -10.74 -30.26
CA ILE A 420 16.02 -9.54 -30.13
C ILE A 420 16.33 -8.53 -31.23
N ALA A 421 17.60 -8.24 -31.52
CA ALA A 421 17.98 -7.34 -32.60
C ALA A 421 17.40 -7.79 -33.95
N ARG A 422 17.41 -9.09 -34.23
CA ARG A 422 16.78 -9.62 -35.44
C ARG A 422 15.26 -9.54 -35.42
N THR A 423 14.63 -9.74 -34.26
CA THR A 423 13.19 -9.50 -34.09
C THR A 423 12.86 -8.04 -34.36
N LEU A 424 13.72 -7.10 -33.92
CA LEU A 424 13.59 -5.69 -34.25
C LEU A 424 13.65 -5.44 -35.77
N THR A 425 14.52 -6.13 -36.48
CA THR A 425 14.65 -6.00 -37.94
C THR A 425 13.41 -6.46 -38.72
N ASP A 426 12.64 -7.40 -38.14
CA ASP A 426 11.40 -7.89 -38.75
C ASP A 426 10.20 -6.96 -38.60
N LEU A 427 10.28 -6.00 -37.68
CA LEU A 427 9.25 -4.97 -37.49
C LEU A 427 9.38 -3.89 -38.57
N THR A 428 8.26 -3.28 -38.92
CA THR A 428 8.32 -2.06 -39.74
C THR A 428 9.09 -0.97 -38.99
N PRO A 429 9.71 0.00 -39.69
CA PRO A 429 10.41 1.12 -39.05
C PRO A 429 9.58 1.82 -37.97
N ASP A 430 8.29 2.04 -38.25
CA ASP A 430 7.37 2.71 -37.33
C ASP A 430 7.05 1.84 -36.11
N GLU A 431 6.79 0.53 -36.29
CA GLU A 431 6.59 -0.42 -35.17
C GLU A 431 7.84 -0.50 -34.28
N ARG A 432 9.02 -0.53 -34.90
CA ARG A 432 10.30 -0.56 -34.20
C ARG A 432 10.53 0.72 -33.41
N HIS A 433 10.16 1.86 -33.98
CA HIS A 433 10.23 3.14 -33.31
C HIS A 433 9.31 3.19 -32.08
N VAL A 434 8.07 2.69 -32.22
CA VAL A 434 7.13 2.58 -31.09
C VAL A 434 7.65 1.61 -30.04
N LEU A 435 8.16 0.43 -30.44
CA LEU A 435 8.70 -0.57 -29.51
C LEU A 435 9.85 -0.02 -28.65
N ARG A 436 10.80 0.69 -29.27
CA ARG A 436 11.89 1.36 -28.55
C ARG A 436 11.36 2.38 -27.56
N SER A 437 10.36 3.16 -27.97
CA SER A 437 9.76 4.19 -27.10
C SER A 437 9.01 3.59 -25.90
N VAL A 438 8.21 2.54 -26.10
CA VAL A 438 7.48 1.89 -25.01
C VAL A 438 8.36 1.01 -24.13
N ALA A 439 9.57 0.64 -24.58
CA ALA A 439 10.54 -0.04 -23.72
C ALA A 439 11.02 0.82 -22.55
N LEU A 440 10.80 2.13 -22.62
CA LEU A 440 11.06 3.08 -21.54
C LEU A 440 9.99 3.07 -20.44
N LEU A 441 8.82 2.50 -20.73
CA LEU A 441 7.64 2.48 -19.89
C LEU A 441 7.44 1.10 -19.25
N ASP A 442 6.88 1.06 -18.06
CA ASP A 442 6.48 -0.19 -17.41
C ASP A 442 5.23 -0.77 -18.07
N SER A 443 4.27 0.10 -18.37
CA SER A 443 3.03 -0.22 -19.07
C SER A 443 2.55 0.98 -19.88
N PHE A 444 1.68 0.74 -20.86
CA PHE A 444 1.19 1.76 -21.77
C PHE A 444 -0.19 1.39 -22.34
N ASP A 445 -0.92 2.39 -22.81
CA ASP A 445 -2.04 2.25 -23.73
C ASP A 445 -1.63 2.70 -25.14
N LEU A 446 -2.55 2.60 -26.09
CA LEU A 446 -2.26 3.01 -27.46
C LEU A 446 -1.91 4.50 -27.58
N ASN A 447 -2.58 5.33 -26.80
CA ASN A 447 -2.34 6.78 -26.81
C ASN A 447 -0.95 7.11 -26.25
N LEU A 448 -0.60 6.56 -25.09
CA LEU A 448 0.71 6.77 -24.47
C LEU A 448 1.85 6.23 -25.36
N ALA A 449 1.67 5.05 -25.98
CA ALA A 449 2.63 4.48 -26.91
C ALA A 449 2.85 5.39 -28.13
N THR A 450 1.77 5.89 -28.72
CA THR A 450 1.79 6.78 -29.87
C THR A 450 2.49 8.11 -29.56
N ARG A 451 2.17 8.71 -28.42
CA ARG A 451 2.79 9.96 -27.96
C ARG A 451 4.25 9.80 -27.58
N ALA A 452 4.59 8.74 -26.85
CA ALA A 452 5.97 8.44 -26.49
C ALA A 452 6.85 8.25 -27.73
N ALA A 453 6.30 7.65 -28.78
CA ALA A 453 6.95 7.55 -30.08
C ALA A 453 6.94 8.86 -30.90
N GLY A 454 6.13 9.84 -30.52
CA GLY A 454 5.97 11.07 -31.30
C GLY A 454 5.25 10.84 -32.64
N MET A 455 4.41 9.81 -32.73
CA MET A 455 3.63 9.47 -33.88
C MET A 455 2.33 10.29 -33.94
N THR A 456 1.82 10.52 -35.17
CA THR A 456 0.58 11.26 -35.39
C THR A 456 -0.66 10.37 -35.43
N HIS A 457 -0.49 9.05 -35.52
CA HIS A 457 -1.56 8.07 -35.60
C HIS A 457 -1.21 6.78 -34.87
N GLU A 458 -2.21 6.06 -34.37
CA GLU A 458 -2.06 4.88 -33.52
C GLU A 458 -1.75 3.57 -34.28
N ALA A 459 -1.81 3.55 -35.60
CA ALA A 459 -1.70 2.33 -36.40
C ALA A 459 -0.42 1.50 -36.12
N PRO A 460 0.78 2.11 -35.93
CA PRO A 460 1.97 1.32 -35.55
C PRO A 460 1.86 0.74 -34.14
N ALA A 461 1.30 1.47 -33.18
CA ALA A 461 1.06 1.00 -31.84
C ALA A 461 0.04 -0.16 -31.80
N MET A 462 -1.03 -0.06 -32.59
CA MET A 462 -2.04 -1.12 -32.73
C MET A 462 -1.41 -2.42 -33.28
N ARG A 463 -0.55 -2.32 -34.32
CA ARG A 463 0.15 -3.49 -34.84
C ARG A 463 1.15 -4.06 -33.85
N LEU A 464 1.82 -3.18 -33.09
CA LEU A 464 2.79 -3.61 -32.07
C LEU A 464 2.13 -4.42 -30.95
N VAL A 465 0.97 -3.99 -30.45
CA VAL A 465 0.27 -4.71 -29.36
C VAL A 465 -0.26 -6.07 -29.78
N GLU A 466 -0.35 -6.36 -31.09
CA GLU A 466 -0.66 -7.69 -31.60
C GLU A 466 0.54 -8.64 -31.59
N ARG A 467 1.76 -8.15 -31.35
CA ARG A 467 2.97 -8.97 -31.31
C ARG A 467 3.03 -9.85 -30.06
N PRO A 468 3.54 -11.08 -30.16
CA PRO A 468 3.52 -12.06 -29.06
C PRO A 468 4.30 -11.64 -27.81
N PHE A 469 5.26 -10.74 -27.96
CA PHE A 469 6.07 -10.22 -26.85
C PHE A 469 5.44 -9.03 -26.10
N VAL A 470 4.34 -8.51 -26.60
CA VAL A 470 3.49 -7.56 -25.89
C VAL A 470 2.39 -8.32 -25.17
N ARG A 471 2.25 -8.10 -23.89
CA ARG A 471 1.24 -8.73 -23.04
C ARG A 471 0.14 -7.75 -22.73
N GLU A 472 -1.08 -8.26 -22.63
CA GLU A 472 -2.25 -7.49 -22.25
C GLU A 472 -2.65 -7.82 -20.80
N ASN A 473 -2.84 -6.78 -20.00
CA ASN A 473 -3.50 -6.85 -18.72
C ASN A 473 -4.71 -5.92 -18.72
N PRO A 474 -5.91 -6.44 -18.99
CA PRO A 474 -7.12 -5.62 -19.13
C PRO A 474 -7.54 -4.92 -17.84
N PHE A 475 -6.91 -5.28 -16.71
CA PHE A 475 -7.19 -4.70 -15.39
C PHE A 475 -6.16 -3.64 -14.98
N GLY A 476 -5.09 -3.44 -15.77
CA GLY A 476 -4.09 -2.40 -15.54
C GLY A 476 -4.63 -1.01 -15.83
N LEU A 477 -4.06 0.01 -15.19
CA LEU A 477 -4.28 1.41 -15.57
C LEU A 477 -3.96 1.61 -17.06
N TRP A 478 -2.89 0.98 -17.51
CA TRP A 478 -2.51 0.84 -18.92
C TRP A 478 -2.50 -0.64 -19.28
N PRO A 479 -3.25 -1.05 -20.33
CA PRO A 479 -3.49 -2.47 -20.56
C PRO A 479 -2.31 -3.24 -21.15
N PHE A 480 -1.31 -2.58 -21.74
CA PHE A 480 -0.22 -3.25 -22.44
C PHE A 480 1.12 -3.07 -21.74
N HIS A 481 1.95 -4.12 -21.79
CA HIS A 481 3.32 -4.07 -21.28
C HIS A 481 4.22 -5.05 -22.03
N LEU A 482 5.51 -4.73 -22.05
CA LEU A 482 6.55 -5.65 -22.54
C LEU A 482 6.98 -6.59 -21.44
N HIS A 483 7.34 -7.83 -21.81
CA HIS A 483 7.99 -8.71 -20.86
C HIS A 483 9.27 -8.07 -20.31
N GLY A 484 9.50 -8.12 -18.98
CA GLY A 484 10.56 -7.37 -18.32
C GLY A 484 11.97 -7.64 -18.88
N LEU A 485 12.26 -8.91 -19.25
CA LEU A 485 13.54 -9.26 -19.84
C LEU A 485 13.71 -8.67 -21.25
N ILE A 486 12.65 -8.64 -22.06
CA ILE A 486 12.65 -8.00 -23.38
C ILE A 486 12.89 -6.51 -23.23
N ARG A 487 12.13 -5.86 -22.33
CA ARG A 487 12.27 -4.43 -22.05
C ARG A 487 13.71 -4.05 -21.64
N SER A 488 14.32 -4.82 -20.74
CA SER A 488 15.67 -4.55 -20.27
C SER A 488 16.74 -4.79 -21.34
N THR A 489 16.50 -5.71 -22.29
CA THR A 489 17.47 -6.12 -23.30
C THR A 489 17.35 -5.28 -24.58
N ILE A 490 16.22 -4.63 -24.85
CA ILE A 490 16.01 -3.88 -26.10
C ILE A 490 17.12 -2.85 -26.36
N ARG A 491 17.58 -2.12 -25.35
CA ARG A 491 18.65 -1.12 -25.53
C ARG A 491 19.96 -1.76 -25.96
N THR A 492 20.33 -2.88 -25.32
CA THR A 492 21.55 -3.63 -25.68
C THR A 492 21.39 -4.32 -27.04
N ALA A 493 20.19 -4.86 -27.33
CA ALA A 493 19.89 -5.45 -28.63
C ALA A 493 19.88 -4.42 -29.77
N ASP A 494 19.45 -3.20 -29.48
CA ASP A 494 19.45 -2.10 -30.45
C ASP A 494 20.85 -1.75 -30.95
N ASP A 495 21.88 -1.85 -30.12
CA ASP A 495 23.28 -1.64 -30.50
C ASP A 495 23.73 -2.55 -31.64
N HIS A 496 23.04 -3.68 -31.86
CA HIS A 496 23.29 -4.65 -32.92
C HIS A 496 22.42 -4.45 -34.17
N SER A 497 21.55 -3.42 -34.19
CA SER A 497 20.69 -3.13 -35.32
C SER A 497 21.32 -2.09 -36.27
N ASP A 498 21.02 -2.20 -37.59
CA ASP A 498 21.55 -1.28 -38.60
C ASP A 498 21.02 0.16 -38.41
N ASP A 499 19.83 0.32 -37.84
CA ASP A 499 19.17 1.59 -37.59
C ASP A 499 19.09 1.92 -36.07
N ARG A 500 20.12 1.50 -35.33
CA ARG A 500 20.23 1.72 -33.88
C ARG A 500 20.05 3.19 -33.49
N TRP A 501 19.41 3.36 -32.36
CA TRP A 501 19.26 4.68 -31.79
C TRP A 501 20.54 5.15 -31.08
N SER A 502 20.89 6.40 -31.29
CA SER A 502 21.93 7.06 -30.52
C SER A 502 21.46 7.34 -29.08
N PRO A 503 22.37 7.60 -28.12
CA PRO A 503 22.00 8.05 -26.78
C PRO A 503 21.08 9.29 -26.80
N ARG A 504 21.21 10.13 -27.85
CA ARG A 504 20.36 11.32 -28.04
C ARG A 504 18.95 10.93 -28.41
N ASP A 505 18.77 9.93 -29.28
CA ASP A 505 17.45 9.46 -29.71
C ASP A 505 16.71 8.82 -28.54
N TRP A 506 17.40 7.99 -27.75
CA TRP A 506 16.88 7.43 -26.52
C TRP A 506 16.42 8.51 -25.53
N ARG A 507 17.23 9.54 -25.34
CA ARG A 507 16.87 10.66 -24.47
C ARG A 507 15.66 11.45 -24.99
N GLN A 508 15.56 11.67 -26.31
CA GLN A 508 14.41 12.33 -26.92
C GLN A 508 13.13 11.51 -26.74
N ALA A 509 13.22 10.18 -26.91
CA ALA A 509 12.09 9.30 -26.65
C ALA A 509 11.68 9.32 -25.19
N ALA A 510 12.65 9.32 -24.27
CA ALA A 510 12.41 9.45 -22.84
C ALA A 510 11.70 10.78 -22.50
N GLN A 511 12.14 11.89 -23.09
CA GLN A 511 11.48 13.20 -22.93
C GLN A 511 10.05 13.19 -23.42
N ARG A 512 9.77 12.57 -24.60
CA ARG A 512 8.39 12.44 -25.11
C ARG A 512 7.52 11.56 -24.21
N ALA A 513 8.03 10.41 -23.78
CA ALA A 513 7.31 9.51 -22.88
C ALA A 513 7.01 10.20 -21.53
N PHE A 514 7.99 10.93 -21.02
CA PHE A 514 7.86 11.71 -19.78
C PHE A 514 6.80 12.82 -19.92
N ALA A 515 6.84 13.58 -21.00
CA ALA A 515 5.84 14.62 -21.29
C ALA A 515 4.44 14.03 -21.46
N ALA A 516 4.32 12.89 -22.17
CA ALA A 516 3.04 12.22 -22.40
C ALA A 516 2.40 11.74 -21.09
N LEU A 517 3.18 11.23 -20.13
CA LEU A 517 2.71 10.90 -18.79
C LEU A 517 2.21 12.14 -18.04
N GLY A 518 2.93 13.24 -18.13
CA GLY A 518 2.53 14.51 -17.52
C GLY A 518 1.23 15.06 -18.12
N GLU A 519 1.05 14.93 -19.42
CA GLU A 519 -0.19 15.34 -20.08
C GLU A 519 -1.39 14.47 -19.68
N GLN A 520 -1.19 13.15 -19.52
CA GLN A 520 -2.26 12.28 -19.02
C GLN A 520 -2.68 12.68 -17.62
N TRP A 521 -1.72 12.97 -16.73
CA TRP A 521 -2.02 13.43 -15.38
C TRP A 521 -2.72 14.80 -15.37
N ASN A 522 -2.21 15.77 -16.13
CA ASN A 522 -2.78 17.13 -16.20
C ASN A 522 -4.19 17.17 -16.81
N ASN A 523 -4.52 16.24 -17.68
CA ASN A 523 -5.82 16.16 -18.35
C ASN A 523 -6.85 15.33 -17.57
N ALA A 524 -6.49 14.79 -16.42
CA ALA A 524 -7.40 14.04 -15.59
C ALA A 524 -8.56 14.94 -15.08
N THR A 525 -9.78 14.50 -15.29
CA THR A 525 -11.01 15.23 -14.88
C THR A 525 -11.38 14.91 -13.43
N GLY A 526 -10.48 15.15 -12.48
CA GLY A 526 -10.71 14.93 -11.07
C GLY A 526 -9.54 14.25 -10.37
N PRO A 527 -9.58 14.09 -9.05
CA PRO A 527 -8.53 13.43 -8.28
C PRO A 527 -8.57 11.91 -8.55
N ASP A 528 -7.78 11.45 -9.49
CA ASP A 528 -7.55 10.02 -9.74
C ASP A 528 -6.23 9.61 -9.12
N ARG A 529 -6.30 8.96 -7.95
CA ARG A 529 -5.13 8.51 -7.19
C ARG A 529 -4.34 7.44 -7.94
N MET A 530 -5.00 6.55 -8.65
CA MET A 530 -4.33 5.51 -9.41
C MET A 530 -3.51 6.11 -10.55
N LEU A 531 -4.11 7.06 -11.27
CA LEU A 531 -3.42 7.77 -12.34
C LEU A 531 -2.26 8.59 -11.78
N LEU A 532 -2.45 9.33 -10.68
CA LEU A 532 -1.39 10.08 -10.02
C LEU A 532 -0.22 9.19 -9.64
N THR A 533 -0.49 8.09 -8.94
CA THR A 533 0.55 7.15 -8.49
C THR A 533 1.23 6.45 -9.66
N GLY A 534 0.47 6.03 -10.66
CA GLY A 534 0.99 5.40 -11.88
C GLY A 534 1.88 6.34 -12.68
N CYS A 535 1.44 7.58 -12.92
CA CYS A 535 2.24 8.60 -13.61
C CYS A 535 3.51 8.96 -12.82
N LEU A 536 3.40 9.13 -11.49
CA LEU A 536 4.56 9.38 -10.64
C LEU A 536 5.57 8.23 -10.73
N ARG A 537 5.14 6.99 -10.61
CA ARG A 537 6.04 5.82 -10.66
C ARG A 537 6.80 5.75 -11.99
N GLN A 538 6.09 5.80 -13.10
CA GLN A 538 6.71 5.72 -14.43
C GLN A 538 7.54 6.98 -14.75
N GLY A 539 7.01 8.17 -14.43
CA GLY A 539 7.70 9.44 -14.65
C GLY A 539 9.02 9.53 -13.88
N LEU A 540 9.02 9.14 -12.59
CA LEU A 540 10.22 9.09 -11.77
C LEU A 540 11.26 8.09 -12.31
N ALA A 541 10.82 6.91 -12.79
CA ALA A 541 11.71 5.94 -13.39
C ALA A 541 12.39 6.49 -14.65
N VAL A 542 11.62 7.09 -15.56
CA VAL A 542 12.14 7.69 -16.79
C VAL A 542 13.05 8.88 -16.48
N ALA A 543 12.64 9.77 -15.57
CA ALA A 543 13.43 10.93 -15.17
C ALA A 543 14.77 10.52 -14.57
N ARG A 544 14.80 9.49 -13.73
CA ARG A 544 16.02 8.96 -13.13
C ARG A 544 16.96 8.37 -14.18
N ASP A 545 16.46 7.47 -15.02
CA ASP A 545 17.27 6.71 -15.97
C ASP A 545 17.90 7.61 -17.05
N PHE A 546 17.24 8.71 -17.37
CA PHE A 546 17.70 9.66 -18.39
C PHE A 546 18.14 11.01 -17.82
N ARG A 547 18.17 11.16 -16.50
CA ARG A 547 18.55 12.40 -15.80
C ARG A 547 17.78 13.61 -16.35
N LEU A 548 16.44 13.45 -16.42
CA LEU A 548 15.55 14.54 -16.83
C LEU A 548 15.24 15.43 -15.64
N ASP A 549 14.89 16.67 -15.93
CA ASP A 549 14.35 17.59 -14.93
C ASP A 549 12.99 17.09 -14.44
N LEU A 550 12.59 17.49 -13.24
CA LEU A 550 11.38 16.95 -12.62
C LEU A 550 10.09 17.52 -13.24
N ASP A 551 10.13 18.73 -13.78
CA ASP A 551 9.01 19.41 -14.44
C ASP A 551 7.65 19.17 -13.74
N TRP A 552 6.68 18.56 -14.44
CA TRP A 552 5.35 18.23 -13.92
C TRP A 552 5.38 17.30 -12.69
N LEU A 553 6.44 16.51 -12.48
CA LEU A 553 6.57 15.68 -11.29
C LEU A 553 6.60 16.49 -10.00
N ALA A 554 7.07 17.76 -10.05
CA ALA A 554 7.03 18.63 -8.89
C ALA A 554 5.60 18.93 -8.45
N ASP A 555 4.71 19.28 -9.38
CA ASP A 555 3.31 19.53 -9.08
C ASP A 555 2.56 18.23 -8.70
N ALA A 556 2.86 17.12 -9.38
CA ALA A 556 2.33 15.81 -9.01
C ALA A 556 2.76 15.39 -7.59
N ALA A 557 3.99 15.69 -7.19
CA ALA A 557 4.47 15.45 -5.84
C ALA A 557 3.72 16.29 -4.80
N TRP A 558 3.40 17.53 -5.11
CA TRP A 558 2.55 18.35 -4.25
C TRP A 558 1.13 17.78 -4.11
N ALA A 559 0.52 17.33 -5.20
CA ALA A 559 -0.78 16.64 -5.16
C ALA A 559 -0.69 15.37 -4.31
N TYR A 560 0.32 14.55 -4.52
CA TYR A 560 0.55 13.32 -3.75
C TYR A 560 0.65 13.57 -2.24
N VAL A 561 1.33 14.63 -1.82
CA VAL A 561 1.51 14.96 -0.39
C VAL A 561 0.26 15.61 0.21
N SER A 562 -0.50 16.42 -0.56
CA SER A 562 -1.66 17.15 -0.06
C SER A 562 -2.87 16.24 0.13
N ASP A 563 -3.06 15.24 -0.72
CA ASP A 563 -4.22 14.35 -0.68
C ASP A 563 -4.06 13.18 0.30
N SER A 564 -3.00 13.22 1.11
CA SER A 564 -2.74 12.14 2.08
C SER A 564 -2.68 10.76 1.42
N VAL A 565 -2.07 10.66 0.24
CA VAL A 565 -1.87 9.38 -0.43
C VAL A 565 -0.80 8.58 0.30
N TRP A 566 -1.12 7.34 0.62
CA TRP A 566 -0.35 6.53 1.57
C TRP A 566 0.30 5.31 0.95
N GLU A 567 0.06 5.06 -0.33
CA GLU A 567 0.82 4.02 -1.00
C GLU A 567 2.25 4.49 -1.21
N PRO A 568 3.23 3.79 -0.63
CA PRO A 568 4.62 4.09 -0.89
C PRO A 568 4.87 3.99 -2.39
N LEU A 569 5.45 5.01 -2.97
CA LEU A 569 6.02 4.91 -4.30
C LEU A 569 7.14 3.88 -4.20
N ALA A 570 6.94 2.69 -4.79
CA ALA A 570 7.98 1.69 -4.79
C ALA A 570 9.22 2.27 -5.45
N PRO A 571 10.36 2.40 -4.75
CA PRO A 571 11.57 2.88 -5.37
C PRO A 571 11.94 1.90 -6.48
N THR A 572 12.28 2.46 -7.61
CA THR A 572 12.85 1.70 -8.72
C THR A 572 14.26 1.33 -8.32
N ALA A 573 14.44 0.22 -7.60
CA ALA A 573 15.73 -0.19 -7.08
C ALA A 573 16.70 -0.52 -8.23
N ARG A 574 17.85 0.14 -8.25
CA ARG A 574 19.07 -0.48 -8.76
C ARG A 574 19.60 -1.40 -7.66
N PRO A 575 19.80 -2.70 -7.90
CA PRO A 575 20.23 -3.65 -6.86
C PRO A 575 21.61 -3.36 -6.25
N GLU A 576 22.42 -2.54 -6.86
CA GLU A 576 23.86 -2.42 -6.56
C GLU A 576 24.27 -1.18 -5.76
N GLN A 577 23.38 -0.23 -5.52
CA GLN A 577 23.72 1.01 -4.82
C GLN A 577 22.63 1.43 -3.82
N ALA A 578 22.41 0.63 -2.80
CA ALA A 578 21.62 1.06 -1.66
C ALA A 578 22.42 2.12 -0.88
N GLY A 579 22.08 3.40 -1.07
CA GLY A 579 22.58 4.45 -0.18
C GLY A 579 22.98 5.79 -0.78
N SER A 580 23.18 5.96 -2.09
CA SER A 580 23.51 7.27 -2.66
C SER A 580 22.36 7.83 -3.50
N LEU A 581 21.90 9.02 -3.15
CA LEU A 581 20.99 9.80 -4.00
C LEU A 581 21.86 10.41 -5.13
N GLU A 582 21.60 10.02 -6.38
CA GLU A 582 22.40 10.48 -7.53
C GLU A 582 21.66 11.48 -8.42
N THR A 583 20.32 11.40 -8.43
CA THR A 583 19.48 12.22 -9.30
C THR A 583 18.39 12.95 -8.51
N SER A 584 17.84 14.01 -9.11
CA SER A 584 16.66 14.70 -8.55
C SER A 584 15.47 13.78 -8.39
N ALA A 585 15.32 12.80 -9.29
CA ALA A 585 14.27 11.80 -9.20
C ALA A 585 14.49 10.85 -8.00
N ASP A 586 15.71 10.41 -7.72
CA ASP A 586 16.01 9.60 -6.53
C ASP A 586 15.69 10.38 -5.24
N ALA A 587 16.09 11.65 -5.19
CA ALA A 587 15.82 12.52 -4.06
C ALA A 587 14.29 12.73 -3.86
N LEU A 588 13.54 12.88 -4.95
CA LEU A 588 12.09 13.02 -4.88
C LEU A 588 11.41 11.73 -4.43
N VAL A 589 11.83 10.57 -4.93
CA VAL A 589 11.31 9.27 -4.45
C VAL A 589 11.52 9.12 -2.95
N GLU A 590 12.72 9.42 -2.46
CA GLU A 590 13.05 9.31 -1.03
C GLU A 590 12.24 10.31 -0.19
N LEU A 591 12.07 11.56 -0.68
CA LEU A 591 11.22 12.55 -0.03
C LEU A 591 9.79 12.04 0.11
N LEU A 592 9.16 11.64 -1.00
CA LEU A 592 7.76 11.22 -1.01
C LEU A 592 7.53 9.94 -0.19
N SER A 593 8.45 8.97 -0.30
CA SER A 593 8.41 7.74 0.49
C SER A 593 8.52 8.02 1.99
N THR A 594 9.39 8.95 2.39
CA THR A 594 9.54 9.36 3.78
C THR A 594 8.28 10.07 4.28
N LEU A 595 7.69 10.94 3.47
CA LEU A 595 6.46 11.66 3.84
C LEU A 595 5.27 10.73 3.94
N ALA A 596 5.16 9.72 3.07
CA ALA A 596 4.12 8.70 3.16
C ALA A 596 4.20 7.89 4.46
N ARG A 597 5.40 7.60 4.94
CA ARG A 597 5.63 6.78 6.15
C ARG A 597 5.63 7.54 7.46
N ARG A 598 5.69 8.88 7.41
CA ARG A 598 5.85 9.73 8.62
C ARG A 598 4.84 9.47 9.73
N GLN A 599 3.68 8.91 9.42
CA GLN A 599 2.65 8.60 10.41
C GLN A 599 2.91 7.27 11.13
N HIS A 600 3.61 6.35 10.50
CA HIS A 600 3.85 4.98 10.99
C HIS A 600 5.27 4.77 11.52
N GLU A 601 6.22 5.60 11.11
CA GLU A 601 7.61 5.52 11.56
C GLU A 601 7.87 6.38 12.80
N HIS A 602 8.88 6.00 13.58
CA HIS A 602 9.41 6.86 14.64
C HIS A 602 9.99 8.15 14.04
N ARG A 603 9.73 9.29 14.64
CA ARG A 603 10.13 10.62 14.12
C ARG A 603 11.63 10.78 13.90
N GLU A 604 12.46 10.02 14.62
CA GLU A 604 13.92 10.01 14.41
C GLU A 604 14.28 9.54 12.99
N ARG A 605 13.73 8.41 12.55
CA ARG A 605 13.96 7.89 11.19
C ARG A 605 13.47 8.87 10.12
N THR A 606 12.31 9.46 10.32
CA THR A 606 11.81 10.51 9.43
C THR A 606 12.78 11.68 9.34
N ALA A 607 13.33 12.13 10.48
CA ALA A 607 14.28 13.24 10.51
C ALA A 607 15.61 12.87 9.85
N GLU A 608 16.16 11.68 10.08
CA GLU A 608 17.38 11.19 9.46
C GLU A 608 17.28 11.17 7.93
N ARG A 609 16.20 10.60 7.40
CA ARG A 609 15.95 10.47 5.97
C ARG A 609 15.76 11.83 5.30
N LEU A 610 14.93 12.69 5.90
CA LEU A 610 14.75 14.05 5.37
C LEU A 610 16.04 14.87 5.44
N THR A 611 16.87 14.65 6.44
CA THR A 611 18.19 15.28 6.51
C THR A 611 19.08 14.83 5.35
N ALA A 612 19.13 13.54 5.05
CA ALA A 612 19.88 13.02 3.91
C ALA A 612 19.39 13.60 2.57
N VAL A 613 18.06 13.63 2.37
CA VAL A 613 17.45 14.18 1.15
C VAL A 613 17.75 15.66 0.98
N THR A 614 17.60 16.47 2.03
CA THR A 614 17.85 17.91 1.96
C THR A 614 19.34 18.23 1.82
N ALA A 615 20.22 17.46 2.48
CA ALA A 615 21.67 17.64 2.37
C ALA A 615 22.22 17.25 0.99
N ALA A 616 21.55 16.37 0.25
CA ALA A 616 21.99 15.98 -1.09
C ALA A 616 21.93 17.13 -2.11
N GLY A 617 21.11 18.16 -1.88
CA GLY A 617 21.02 19.35 -2.75
C GLY A 617 20.50 19.06 -4.16
N LEU A 618 19.80 17.94 -4.36
CA LEU A 618 19.34 17.48 -5.68
C LEU A 618 17.92 17.92 -6.02
N LEU A 619 17.14 18.37 -5.02
CA LEU A 619 15.76 18.78 -5.23
C LEU A 619 15.67 20.22 -5.75
N PRO A 620 14.68 20.51 -6.63
CA PRO A 620 14.26 21.88 -6.92
C PRO A 620 13.92 22.67 -5.66
N ALA A 621 14.01 23.98 -5.72
CA ALA A 621 13.89 24.85 -4.55
C ALA A 621 12.59 24.66 -3.76
N ASP A 622 11.45 24.48 -4.43
CA ASP A 622 10.13 24.29 -3.81
C ASP A 622 9.99 22.92 -3.11
N LEU A 623 10.51 21.86 -3.71
CA LEU A 623 10.54 20.52 -3.12
C LEU A 623 11.60 20.42 -2.01
N HIS A 624 12.70 21.11 -2.15
CA HIS A 624 13.70 21.24 -1.08
C HIS A 624 13.11 21.96 0.14
N GLU A 625 12.35 23.04 -0.08
CA GLU A 625 11.60 23.75 0.96
C GLU A 625 10.59 22.83 1.65
N MET A 626 9.90 21.98 0.89
CA MET A 626 9.01 20.94 1.43
C MET A 626 9.80 19.99 2.35
N GLY A 627 10.94 19.49 1.92
CA GLY A 627 11.82 18.64 2.72
C GLY A 627 12.23 19.31 4.03
N ILE A 628 12.69 20.57 3.99
CA ILE A 628 13.06 21.35 5.17
C ILE A 628 11.87 21.54 6.11
N TYR A 629 10.69 21.86 5.58
CA TYR A 629 9.50 22.05 6.39
C TYR A 629 9.11 20.80 7.19
N TYR A 630 9.06 19.66 6.53
CA TYR A 630 8.72 18.41 7.20
C TYR A 630 9.82 17.91 8.13
N LEU A 631 11.10 18.14 7.79
CA LEU A 631 12.22 17.90 8.69
C LEU A 631 12.09 18.75 9.97
N ALA A 632 11.81 20.03 9.81
CA ALA A 632 11.62 20.93 10.95
C ALA A 632 10.43 20.50 11.84
N LYS A 633 9.36 19.96 11.23
CA LYS A 633 8.24 19.35 12.00
C LYS A 633 8.70 18.13 12.78
N ALA A 634 9.42 17.21 12.14
CA ALA A 634 9.92 16.00 12.80
C ALA A 634 10.88 16.36 13.96
N GLN A 635 11.76 17.34 13.75
CA GLN A 635 12.65 17.86 14.79
C GLN A 635 11.89 18.47 15.96
N ARG A 636 10.81 19.21 15.70
CA ARG A 636 9.93 19.74 16.74
C ARG A 636 9.28 18.63 17.54
N ASP A 637 8.74 17.61 16.87
CA ASP A 637 8.05 16.50 17.51
C ASP A 637 9.02 15.70 18.40
N LEU A 638 10.31 15.67 18.05
CA LEU A 638 11.41 15.12 18.84
C LEU A 638 11.93 16.06 19.95
N GLY A 639 11.37 17.25 20.10
CA GLY A 639 11.83 18.23 21.08
C GLY A 639 13.07 19.04 20.65
N ARG A 640 13.59 18.89 19.42
CA ARG A 640 14.76 19.59 18.91
C ARG A 640 14.39 21.00 18.42
N THR A 641 13.92 21.86 19.33
CA THR A 641 13.31 23.16 19.01
C THR A 641 14.27 24.10 18.28
N GLY A 642 15.57 24.11 18.61
CA GLY A 642 16.56 24.96 17.95
C GLY A 642 16.74 24.62 16.48
N ALA A 643 16.84 23.33 16.13
CA ALA A 643 16.95 22.87 14.76
C ALA A 643 15.63 23.12 13.99
N SER A 644 14.51 22.83 14.60
CA SER A 644 13.20 23.13 14.04
C SER A 644 13.01 24.63 13.74
N ARG A 645 13.44 25.51 14.64
CA ARG A 645 13.37 26.97 14.46
C ARG A 645 14.14 27.43 13.24
N ARG A 646 15.38 26.96 13.06
CA ARG A 646 16.19 27.30 11.87
C ARG A 646 15.50 26.85 10.58
N GLY A 647 14.97 25.61 10.55
CA GLY A 647 14.25 25.11 9.37
C GLY A 647 12.97 25.88 9.08
N MET A 648 12.14 26.16 10.12
CA MET A 648 10.93 26.96 9.95
C MET A 648 11.21 28.40 9.52
N GLN A 649 12.32 29.00 9.98
CA GLN A 649 12.73 30.34 9.57
C GLN A 649 13.10 30.35 8.08
N LEU A 650 13.92 29.40 7.64
CA LEU A 650 14.27 29.27 6.22
C LEU A 650 13.04 29.18 5.32
N VAL A 651 12.05 28.36 5.71
CA VAL A 651 10.80 28.21 4.97
C VAL A 651 9.97 29.49 5.01
N ALA A 652 9.89 30.16 6.16
CA ALA A 652 9.15 31.41 6.31
C ALA A 652 9.70 32.55 5.45
N ASP A 653 11.04 32.62 5.34
CA ASP A 653 11.76 33.66 4.60
C ASP A 653 11.83 33.37 3.09
N GLY A 654 11.70 32.10 2.69
CA GLY A 654 11.75 31.67 1.30
C GLY A 654 10.62 32.18 0.41
N GLY A 655 9.51 32.61 1.01
CA GLY A 655 8.35 33.19 0.29
C GLY A 655 7.58 32.19 -0.59
N GLY A 656 7.93 30.90 -0.54
CA GLY A 656 7.30 29.82 -1.30
C GLY A 656 5.92 29.41 -0.79
N ARG A 657 5.37 28.33 -1.37
CA ARG A 657 4.03 27.78 -1.02
C ARG A 657 3.89 27.48 0.48
N LEU A 658 4.98 27.15 1.17
CA LEU A 658 5.01 26.80 2.59
C LEU A 658 5.38 27.97 3.53
N ALA A 659 5.67 29.14 3.03
CA ALA A 659 6.03 30.29 3.89
C ALA A 659 4.99 30.58 5.01
N PRO A 660 3.66 30.55 4.76
CA PRO A 660 2.69 30.68 5.82
C PRO A 660 2.73 29.54 6.85
N ALA A 661 3.03 28.33 6.39
CA ALA A 661 3.20 27.16 7.26
C ALA A 661 4.49 27.24 8.09
N GLY A 662 5.58 27.79 7.53
CA GLY A 662 6.83 28.11 8.24
C GLY A 662 6.58 29.11 9.37
N ARG A 663 5.89 30.23 9.09
CA ARG A 663 5.52 31.22 10.10
C ARG A 663 4.63 30.61 11.18
N ARG A 664 3.68 29.76 10.83
CA ARG A 664 2.91 28.98 11.81
C ARG A 664 3.81 28.10 12.67
N GLY A 665 4.80 27.43 12.08
CA GLY A 665 5.80 26.66 12.80
C GLY A 665 6.56 27.49 13.83
N LEU A 666 6.94 28.73 13.47
CA LEU A 666 7.59 29.67 14.41
C LEU A 666 6.67 30.09 15.55
N ALA A 667 5.39 30.36 15.27
CA ALA A 667 4.41 30.64 16.31
C ALA A 667 4.25 29.46 17.28
N HIS A 668 4.21 28.23 16.79
CA HIS A 668 4.21 27.05 17.63
C HIS A 668 5.48 26.94 18.48
N LEU A 669 6.65 27.19 17.91
CA LEU A 669 7.91 27.16 18.65
C LEU A 669 7.97 28.24 19.74
N ALA A 670 7.49 29.44 19.46
CA ALA A 670 7.36 30.47 20.50
C ALA A 670 6.46 29.99 21.64
N ARG A 671 5.32 29.35 21.32
CA ARG A 671 4.45 28.73 22.33
C ARG A 671 5.16 27.64 23.11
N LEU A 672 5.96 26.81 22.46
CA LEU A 672 6.69 25.70 23.12
C LEU A 672 7.75 26.20 24.09
N ASP A 673 8.32 27.36 23.82
CA ASP A 673 9.28 28.04 24.69
C ASP A 673 8.56 28.85 25.82
N GLY A 674 7.25 28.83 25.85
CA GLY A 674 6.46 29.62 26.84
C GLY A 674 6.36 31.11 26.50
N ASP A 675 6.77 31.55 25.30
CA ASP A 675 6.59 32.95 24.86
C ASP A 675 5.22 33.15 24.20
N PHE A 676 4.17 33.11 25.03
CA PHE A 676 2.79 33.19 24.57
C PHE A 676 2.44 34.55 23.93
N PRO A 677 2.94 35.70 24.40
CA PRO A 677 2.70 36.95 23.71
C PRO A 677 3.18 36.97 22.27
N THR A 678 4.41 36.48 22.01
CA THR A 678 4.95 36.40 20.65
C THR A 678 4.17 35.41 19.80
N ALA A 679 3.81 34.24 20.36
CA ALA A 679 3.00 33.24 19.67
C ALA A 679 1.65 33.79 19.22
N LEU A 680 0.95 34.51 20.13
CA LEU A 680 -0.35 35.13 19.85
C LEU A 680 -0.25 36.30 18.86
N ALA A 681 0.75 37.14 19.00
CA ALA A 681 0.99 38.24 18.07
C ALA A 681 1.25 37.72 16.65
N THR A 682 2.11 36.70 16.52
CA THR A 682 2.39 36.05 15.24
C THR A 682 1.14 35.40 14.68
N ALA A 683 0.37 34.65 15.49
CA ALA A 683 -0.88 34.01 15.08
C ALA A 683 -1.85 34.99 14.41
N ARG A 684 -2.03 36.16 14.96
CA ARG A 684 -2.94 37.19 14.43
C ARG A 684 -2.57 37.66 13.01
N THR A 685 -1.32 37.53 12.60
CA THR A 685 -0.84 37.94 11.27
C THR A 685 -0.87 36.82 10.21
N LEU A 686 -1.13 35.57 10.61
CA LEU A 686 -0.99 34.42 9.71
C LEU A 686 -2.09 34.29 8.65
N GLY A 687 -3.31 34.72 8.95
CA GLY A 687 -4.49 34.45 8.14
C GLY A 687 -4.81 32.97 8.00
N TRP A 688 -5.75 32.62 7.11
CA TRP A 688 -6.12 31.24 6.83
C TRP A 688 -4.93 30.37 6.36
N PRO A 689 -4.07 30.79 5.41
CA PRO A 689 -2.96 29.95 4.96
C PRO A 689 -2.05 29.49 6.11
N GLY A 690 -1.90 30.32 7.15
CA GLY A 690 -1.17 29.99 8.36
C GLY A 690 -1.99 29.35 9.47
N ARG A 691 -3.28 29.06 9.25
CA ARG A 691 -4.16 28.43 10.25
C ARG A 691 -4.27 29.25 11.55
N HIS A 692 -4.43 30.54 11.44
CA HIS A 692 -4.34 31.49 12.57
C HIS A 692 -5.26 31.15 13.75
N HIS A 693 -6.53 30.81 13.50
CA HIS A 693 -7.48 30.47 14.55
C HIS A 693 -7.03 29.24 15.37
N ARG A 694 -6.47 28.21 14.71
CA ARG A 694 -5.97 27.04 15.43
C ARG A 694 -4.80 27.39 16.33
N VAL A 695 -3.84 28.19 15.83
CA VAL A 695 -2.69 28.63 16.64
C VAL A 695 -3.15 29.48 17.83
N MET A 696 -4.16 30.33 17.64
CA MET A 696 -4.76 31.09 18.74
C MET A 696 -5.39 30.16 19.79
N GLY A 697 -6.11 29.14 19.38
CA GLY A 697 -6.66 28.10 20.27
C GLY A 697 -5.57 27.40 21.07
N ASP A 698 -4.45 27.05 20.41
CA ASP A 698 -3.28 26.42 21.04
C ASP A 698 -2.62 27.31 22.11
N VAL A 699 -2.71 28.61 21.99
CA VAL A 699 -2.24 29.57 23.03
C VAL A 699 -3.24 29.70 24.18
N TRP A 700 -4.54 29.83 23.88
CA TRP A 700 -5.56 30.07 24.90
C TRP A 700 -5.76 28.90 25.85
N TRP A 701 -5.74 27.63 25.35
CA TRP A 701 -5.95 26.51 26.25
C TRP A 701 -4.83 26.41 27.32
N VAL A 702 -3.61 26.72 26.93
CA VAL A 702 -2.47 26.72 27.87
C VAL A 702 -2.66 27.77 28.96
N GLN A 703 -3.31 28.89 28.67
CA GLN A 703 -3.67 29.93 29.67
C GLN A 703 -4.82 29.51 30.59
N GLY A 704 -5.38 28.30 30.42
CA GLY A 704 -6.56 27.83 31.14
C GLY A 704 -7.88 28.52 30.71
N ASP A 705 -7.86 29.27 29.60
CA ASP A 705 -9.06 29.91 29.05
C ASP A 705 -9.69 28.98 28.00
N MET A 706 -10.42 27.96 28.48
CA MET A 706 -11.03 26.95 27.65
C MET A 706 -12.12 27.51 26.73
N ASN A 707 -12.77 28.58 27.11
CA ASN A 707 -13.81 29.19 26.30
C ASN A 707 -13.24 29.90 25.07
N GLN A 708 -12.17 30.67 25.24
CA GLN A 708 -11.50 31.29 24.09
C GLN A 708 -10.85 30.23 23.20
N ALA A 709 -10.27 29.21 23.79
CA ALA A 709 -9.69 28.08 23.04
C ALA A 709 -10.76 27.35 22.21
N ALA A 710 -11.89 26.97 22.80
CA ALA A 710 -13.00 26.32 22.10
C ALA A 710 -13.59 27.17 20.98
N THR A 711 -13.70 28.47 21.21
CA THR A 711 -14.16 29.43 20.18
C THR A 711 -13.18 29.50 19.02
N ALA A 712 -11.88 29.60 19.30
CA ALA A 712 -10.84 29.68 18.28
C ALA A 712 -10.76 28.37 17.48
N TYR A 713 -10.85 27.21 18.11
CA TYR A 713 -10.87 25.92 17.39
C TYR A 713 -12.15 25.73 16.58
N GLY A 714 -13.29 26.25 17.06
CA GLY A 714 -14.54 26.26 16.28
C GLY A 714 -14.41 27.10 15.01
N ALA A 715 -13.78 28.29 15.09
CA ALA A 715 -13.47 29.11 13.93
C ALA A 715 -12.50 28.42 12.98
N ALA A 716 -11.46 27.81 13.52
CA ALA A 716 -10.48 27.04 12.71
C ALA A 716 -11.14 25.87 11.96
N ARG A 717 -12.07 25.16 12.60
CA ARG A 717 -12.85 24.09 11.96
C ARG A 717 -13.70 24.65 10.81
N HIS A 718 -14.39 25.77 11.05
CA HIS A 718 -15.23 26.43 10.05
C HIS A 718 -14.41 26.91 8.84
N ASP A 719 -13.25 27.53 9.08
CA ASP A 719 -12.33 27.92 8.01
C ASP A 719 -11.89 26.69 7.19
N ALA A 720 -11.56 25.60 7.87
CA ALA A 720 -11.14 24.37 7.22
C ALA A 720 -12.26 23.75 6.35
N GLU A 721 -13.50 23.84 6.81
CA GLU A 721 -14.67 23.39 6.08
C GLU A 721 -14.92 24.23 4.82
N GLN A 722 -14.83 25.57 4.93
CA GLN A 722 -14.96 26.47 3.80
C GLN A 722 -13.91 26.25 2.72
N HIS A 723 -12.71 25.83 3.11
CA HIS A 723 -11.61 25.62 2.18
C HIS A 723 -11.41 24.14 1.78
N GLY A 724 -12.29 23.23 2.20
CA GLY A 724 -12.24 21.81 1.86
C GLY A 724 -11.02 21.05 2.42
N VAL A 725 -10.41 21.52 3.54
CA VAL A 725 -9.19 20.91 4.10
C VAL A 725 -9.55 19.95 5.23
N ALA A 726 -9.80 18.68 4.88
CA ALA A 726 -10.30 17.66 5.79
C ALA A 726 -9.38 17.45 7.02
N GLY A 727 -8.06 17.37 6.83
CA GLY A 727 -7.12 17.16 7.93
C GLY A 727 -7.09 18.29 8.95
N GLU A 728 -7.23 19.54 8.51
CA GLU A 728 -7.31 20.70 9.41
C GLU A 728 -8.65 20.71 10.15
N ARG A 729 -9.74 20.34 9.47
CA ARG A 729 -11.07 20.21 10.06
C ARG A 729 -11.09 19.21 11.20
N ALA A 730 -10.54 17.99 10.96
CA ALA A 730 -10.43 16.94 11.96
C ALA A 730 -9.55 17.35 13.14
N THR A 731 -8.39 17.97 12.86
CA THR A 731 -7.46 18.42 13.90
C THR A 731 -8.09 19.49 14.79
N SER A 732 -8.75 20.48 14.20
CA SER A 732 -9.42 21.56 14.96
C SER A 732 -10.57 21.04 15.80
N GLN A 733 -11.31 20.03 15.29
CA GLN A 733 -12.38 19.35 16.00
C GLN A 733 -11.85 18.56 17.21
N ALA A 734 -10.77 17.78 17.02
CA ALA A 734 -10.14 17.04 18.11
C ALA A 734 -9.62 17.96 19.23
N GLN A 735 -9.00 19.08 18.85
CA GLN A 735 -8.52 20.08 19.81
C GLN A 735 -9.67 20.78 20.54
N ARG A 736 -10.80 21.02 19.84
CA ARG A 736 -11.99 21.55 20.48
C ARG A 736 -12.58 20.57 21.49
N ALA A 737 -12.67 19.29 21.14
CA ALA A 737 -13.07 18.23 22.06
C ALA A 737 -12.15 18.18 23.29
N PHE A 738 -10.83 18.29 23.09
CA PHE A 738 -9.84 18.29 24.16
C PHE A 738 -10.06 19.41 25.17
N VAL A 739 -10.29 20.64 24.73
CA VAL A 739 -10.46 21.76 25.66
C VAL A 739 -11.82 21.71 26.36
N LEU A 740 -12.88 21.27 25.67
CA LEU A 740 -14.21 21.12 26.28
C LEU A 740 -14.23 19.97 27.31
N ALA A 741 -13.37 18.97 27.15
CA ALA A 741 -13.23 17.89 28.13
C ALA A 741 -12.83 18.38 29.54
N PHE A 742 -12.15 19.51 29.68
CA PHE A 742 -11.84 20.10 30.99
C PHE A 742 -13.07 20.77 31.65
N THR A 743 -14.00 21.31 30.88
CA THR A 743 -15.13 22.13 31.40
C THR A 743 -16.46 21.38 31.44
N ASP A 744 -16.82 20.71 30.33
CA ASP A 744 -18.10 20.04 30.13
C ASP A 744 -17.90 18.63 29.52
N PRO A 745 -17.85 17.59 30.34
CA PRO A 745 -17.67 16.21 29.84
C PRO A 745 -18.78 15.70 28.93
N ARG A 746 -20.02 16.18 29.12
CA ARG A 746 -21.13 15.72 28.26
C ARG A 746 -21.01 16.31 26.86
N ARG A 747 -20.73 17.59 26.77
CA ARG A 747 -20.47 18.24 25.48
C ARG A 747 -19.21 17.72 24.81
N ALA A 748 -18.21 17.34 25.61
CA ALA A 748 -17.00 16.71 25.09
C ALA A 748 -17.28 15.34 24.44
N ASP A 749 -18.28 14.58 24.88
CA ASP A 749 -18.71 13.34 24.24
C ASP A 749 -19.16 13.57 22.79
N ASP A 750 -20.04 14.55 22.55
CA ASP A 750 -20.52 14.89 21.21
C ASP A 750 -19.39 15.38 20.32
N GLU A 751 -18.48 16.18 20.86
CA GLU A 751 -17.33 16.71 20.13
C GLU A 751 -16.28 15.63 19.82
N LEU A 752 -16.10 14.65 20.71
CA LEU A 752 -15.24 13.49 20.50
C LEU A 752 -15.80 12.56 19.41
N GLU A 753 -17.11 12.29 19.46
CA GLU A 753 -17.76 11.53 18.40
C GLU A 753 -17.60 12.23 17.04
N SER A 754 -17.82 13.52 17.00
CA SER A 754 -17.59 14.32 15.78
C SER A 754 -16.13 14.29 15.33
N ALA A 755 -15.17 14.35 16.26
CA ALA A 755 -13.74 14.24 15.92
C ALA A 755 -13.39 12.87 15.35
N GLN A 756 -13.90 11.80 15.94
CA GLN A 756 -13.72 10.44 15.45
C GLN A 756 -14.30 10.25 14.04
N GLN A 757 -15.52 10.78 13.81
CA GLN A 757 -16.13 10.75 12.48
C GLN A 757 -15.31 11.51 11.42
N LEU A 758 -14.69 12.61 11.79
CA LEU A 758 -13.84 13.41 10.90
C LEU A 758 -12.46 12.78 10.70
N LEU A 759 -11.98 12.00 11.65
CA LEU A 759 -10.74 11.23 11.55
C LEU A 759 -10.94 9.94 10.80
N ASP A 760 -12.18 9.43 10.71
CA ASP A 760 -12.47 8.24 9.93
C ASP A 760 -11.98 8.48 8.49
N GLY A 761 -10.73 8.10 8.17
CA GLY A 761 -9.99 8.16 6.94
C GLY A 761 -8.94 9.19 6.75
N LEU A 762 -8.59 9.77 7.78
CA LEU A 762 -7.41 10.60 7.77
C LEU A 762 -6.33 9.94 8.62
N ASP A 763 -5.24 9.56 8.00
CA ASP A 763 -4.08 9.06 8.73
C ASP A 763 -3.36 10.25 9.43
N LEU A 764 -3.89 10.63 10.58
CA LEU A 764 -3.40 11.75 11.39
C LEU A 764 -3.07 11.28 12.81
N ARG A 765 -2.04 10.45 12.95
CA ARG A 765 -1.66 9.81 14.22
C ARG A 765 -1.61 10.77 15.40
N ALA A 766 -1.01 11.95 15.24
CA ALA A 766 -0.94 12.95 16.31
C ALA A 766 -2.34 13.46 16.72
N THR A 767 -3.26 13.59 15.77
CA THR A 767 -4.64 14.04 16.04
C THR A 767 -5.45 12.93 16.70
N THR A 768 -5.26 11.67 16.27
CA THR A 768 -5.86 10.50 16.92
C THR A 768 -5.44 10.40 18.39
N LEU A 769 -4.14 10.54 18.67
CA LEU A 769 -3.65 10.62 20.06
C LEU A 769 -4.29 11.76 20.83
N THR A 770 -4.45 12.95 20.22
CA THR A 770 -5.13 14.09 20.88
C THR A 770 -6.57 13.75 21.23
N THR A 771 -7.31 13.07 20.35
CA THR A 771 -8.69 12.63 20.61
C THR A 771 -8.76 11.63 21.76
N GLN A 772 -7.83 10.68 21.81
CA GLN A 772 -7.74 9.70 22.90
C GLN A 772 -7.37 10.38 24.23
N ILE A 773 -6.47 11.36 24.21
CA ILE A 773 -6.11 12.15 25.40
C ILE A 773 -7.32 13.01 25.86
N ALA A 774 -8.10 13.56 24.92
CA ALA A 774 -9.32 14.26 25.24
C ALA A 774 -10.33 13.36 25.99
N ALA A 775 -10.43 12.10 25.59
CA ALA A 775 -11.24 11.12 26.29
C ALA A 775 -10.73 10.85 27.72
N LEU A 776 -9.39 10.82 27.95
CA LEU A 776 -8.83 10.72 29.29
C LEU A 776 -9.23 11.90 30.18
N VAL A 777 -9.14 13.11 29.62
CA VAL A 777 -9.53 14.33 30.35
C VAL A 777 -11.02 14.32 30.66
N ARG A 778 -11.87 13.90 29.71
CA ARG A 778 -13.31 13.73 29.92
C ARG A 778 -13.61 12.79 31.08
N ASP A 779 -12.92 11.66 31.14
CA ASP A 779 -13.12 10.59 32.12
C ASP A 779 -12.39 10.86 33.45
N ALA A 780 -11.65 11.96 33.55
CA ALA A 780 -10.87 12.29 34.71
C ALA A 780 -11.71 12.32 36.01
N GLY A 781 -11.29 11.57 37.00
CA GLY A 781 -11.92 11.43 38.31
C GLY A 781 -13.08 10.43 38.36
N THR A 782 -13.65 9.97 37.26
CA THR A 782 -14.88 9.14 37.23
C THR A 782 -14.61 7.65 37.06
N THR A 783 -13.62 7.27 36.23
CA THR A 783 -13.32 5.88 35.95
C THR A 783 -11.97 5.47 36.56
N PRO A 784 -11.84 4.21 37.03
CA PRO A 784 -10.60 3.74 37.68
C PRO A 784 -9.50 3.42 36.65
N ASP A 785 -9.83 3.21 35.38
CA ASP A 785 -8.94 2.79 34.29
C ASP A 785 -8.15 3.92 33.61
N VAL A 786 -8.40 5.19 33.99
CA VAL A 786 -7.75 6.36 33.39
C VAL A 786 -6.22 6.29 33.50
N GLU A 787 -5.68 5.79 34.62
CA GLU A 787 -4.23 5.67 34.78
C GLU A 787 -3.61 4.64 33.82
N ASP A 788 -4.28 3.52 33.58
CA ASP A 788 -3.80 2.46 32.69
C ASP A 788 -3.85 2.93 31.24
N ARG A 789 -4.94 3.58 30.86
CA ARG A 789 -5.10 4.19 29.55
C ARG A 789 -4.10 5.32 29.31
N ALA A 790 -3.84 6.15 30.31
CA ALA A 790 -2.83 7.20 30.23
C ALA A 790 -1.44 6.61 30.00
N ARG A 791 -1.06 5.55 30.71
CA ARG A 791 0.21 4.84 30.50
C ARG A 791 0.31 4.23 29.10
N ALA A 792 -0.75 3.64 28.60
CA ALA A 792 -0.79 3.09 27.25
C ALA A 792 -0.55 4.18 26.19
N LEU A 793 -1.23 5.34 26.31
CA LEU A 793 -1.05 6.46 25.38
C LEU A 793 0.33 7.10 25.49
N GLN A 794 0.89 7.19 26.70
CA GLN A 794 2.26 7.65 26.90
C GLN A 794 3.27 6.76 26.18
N ALA A 795 3.09 5.43 26.29
CA ALA A 795 3.93 4.45 25.59
C ALA A 795 3.77 4.52 24.08
N GLU A 796 2.55 4.65 23.58
CA GLU A 796 2.27 4.80 22.15
C GLU A 796 2.89 6.09 21.56
N ALA A 797 2.73 7.21 22.26
CA ALA A 797 3.31 8.49 21.86
C ALA A 797 4.85 8.44 21.86
N ALA A 798 5.45 7.78 22.86
CA ALA A 798 6.89 7.55 22.95
C ALA A 798 7.39 6.67 21.79
N ALA A 799 6.70 5.58 21.49
CA ALA A 799 7.03 4.69 20.37
C ALA A 799 6.95 5.40 19.01
N ALA A 800 6.13 6.45 18.90
CA ALA A 800 6.06 7.30 17.71
C ALA A 800 7.07 8.45 17.69
N GLY A 801 7.74 8.75 18.81
CA GLY A 801 8.60 9.91 18.98
C GLY A 801 7.83 11.24 18.98
N ILE A 802 6.58 11.27 19.49
CA ILE A 802 5.73 12.47 19.57
C ILE A 802 5.70 12.97 21.02
N VAL A 803 6.76 13.68 21.38
CA VAL A 803 6.96 14.19 22.76
C VAL A 803 5.79 15.05 23.24
N SER A 804 5.20 15.86 22.36
CA SER A 804 4.05 16.69 22.73
C SER A 804 2.82 15.88 23.15
N ALA A 805 2.49 14.79 22.46
CA ALA A 805 1.36 13.94 22.82
C ALA A 805 1.66 13.17 24.10
N GLN A 806 2.89 12.72 24.28
CA GLN A 806 3.33 12.08 25.51
C GLN A 806 3.15 13.03 26.71
N ALA A 807 3.61 14.28 26.57
CA ALA A 807 3.48 15.30 27.63
C ALA A 807 2.01 15.65 27.92
N MET A 808 1.15 15.73 26.89
CA MET A 808 -0.29 15.96 27.07
C MET A 808 -0.97 14.78 27.78
N ALA A 809 -0.58 13.53 27.52
CA ALA A 809 -1.11 12.36 28.21
C ALA A 809 -0.71 12.36 29.71
N HIS A 810 0.52 12.76 30.03
CA HIS A 810 0.94 12.97 31.43
C HIS A 810 0.16 14.11 32.10
N LEU A 811 -0.12 15.20 31.36
CA LEU A 811 -0.91 16.32 31.88
C LEU A 811 -2.36 15.88 32.20
N ALA A 812 -2.96 15.04 31.34
CA ALA A 812 -4.27 14.45 31.56
C ALA A 812 -4.29 13.55 32.83
N GLU A 813 -3.22 12.76 33.04
CA GLU A 813 -3.02 11.98 34.28
C GLU A 813 -2.93 12.88 35.52
N CYS A 814 -2.16 13.99 35.42
CA CYS A 814 -2.09 14.98 36.51
C CYS A 814 -3.46 15.59 36.80
N PHE A 815 -4.24 15.93 35.79
CA PHE A 815 -5.60 16.44 35.95
C PHE A 815 -6.51 15.42 36.64
N HIS A 816 -6.44 14.14 36.25
CA HIS A 816 -7.19 13.06 36.89
C HIS A 816 -6.91 12.99 38.41
N HIS A 817 -5.64 12.97 38.80
CA HIS A 817 -5.27 12.93 40.22
C HIS A 817 -5.64 14.21 40.96
N ALA A 818 -5.48 15.36 40.32
CA ALA A 818 -5.93 16.65 40.88
C ALA A 818 -7.43 16.64 41.17
N VAL A 819 -8.26 16.17 40.23
CA VAL A 819 -9.71 16.05 40.39
C VAL A 819 -10.07 15.11 41.55
N ARG A 820 -9.36 13.98 41.70
CA ARG A 820 -9.54 13.03 42.83
C ARG A 820 -8.98 13.53 44.15
N ASN A 821 -8.33 14.67 44.15
CA ASN A 821 -7.63 15.21 45.35
C ASN A 821 -6.52 14.28 45.88
N ASP A 822 -5.95 13.42 45.03
CA ASP A 822 -4.85 12.53 45.37
C ASP A 822 -3.52 13.26 45.18
N ARG A 823 -3.07 13.95 46.25
CA ARG A 823 -1.84 14.75 46.21
C ARG A 823 -0.59 13.89 46.00
N THR A 824 -0.58 12.67 46.50
CA THR A 824 0.58 11.78 46.39
C THR A 824 0.81 11.33 44.95
N ARG A 825 -0.26 10.84 44.30
CA ARG A 825 -0.19 10.41 42.90
C ARG A 825 -0.02 11.62 41.97
N ALA A 826 -0.67 12.76 42.25
CA ALA A 826 -0.44 13.97 41.51
C ALA A 826 1.03 14.42 41.54
N GLY A 827 1.67 14.39 42.70
CA GLY A 827 3.09 14.71 42.85
C GLY A 827 4.01 13.76 42.06
N ALA A 828 3.72 12.47 42.05
CA ALA A 828 4.46 11.49 41.27
C ALA A 828 4.28 11.71 39.74
N ALA A 829 3.06 12.01 39.30
CA ALA A 829 2.77 12.32 37.89
C ALA A 829 3.44 13.63 37.44
N ILE A 830 3.42 14.67 38.28
CA ILE A 830 4.14 15.95 38.03
C ILE A 830 5.64 15.72 37.89
N SER A 831 6.23 14.86 38.73
CA SER A 831 7.66 14.56 38.65
C SER A 831 8.01 13.89 37.32
N ARG A 832 7.23 12.90 36.88
CA ARG A 832 7.41 12.27 35.55
C ARG A 832 7.26 13.24 34.39
N LEU A 833 6.25 14.12 34.46
CA LEU A 833 6.03 15.14 33.46
C LEU A 833 7.21 16.12 33.39
N ARG A 834 7.74 16.54 34.54
CA ARG A 834 8.91 17.42 34.63
C ARG A 834 10.14 16.77 34.01
N ASP A 835 10.39 15.50 34.29
CA ASP A 835 11.52 14.77 33.73
C ASP A 835 11.42 14.68 32.20
N LEU A 836 10.23 14.43 31.67
CA LEU A 836 9.95 14.39 30.23
C LEU A 836 10.12 15.77 29.57
N THR A 837 9.69 16.84 30.26
CA THR A 837 9.63 18.21 29.70
C THR A 837 10.82 19.07 30.11
N ARG A 838 11.91 18.48 30.61
CA ARG A 838 13.07 19.19 31.16
C ARG A 838 13.67 20.20 30.19
N ASP A 839 13.71 19.88 28.92
CA ASP A 839 14.33 20.72 27.89
C ASP A 839 13.32 21.49 27.04
N HIS A 840 12.03 21.08 27.08
CA HIS A 840 10.98 21.63 26.24
C HIS A 840 9.64 21.46 26.93
N TYR A 841 8.67 22.33 26.64
CA TYR A 841 7.33 22.32 27.27
C TYR A 841 7.35 22.46 28.78
N THR A 842 8.38 23.09 29.33
CA THR A 842 8.59 23.20 30.79
C THR A 842 7.38 23.72 31.51
N TYR A 843 6.62 24.63 30.91
CA TYR A 843 5.38 25.18 31.44
C TYR A 843 4.25 24.16 31.65
N TYR A 844 4.33 22.95 31.06
CA TYR A 844 3.37 21.90 31.36
C TYR A 844 3.49 21.42 32.80
N ALA A 845 4.68 21.43 33.36
CA ALA A 845 4.89 21.16 34.79
C ALA A 845 4.26 22.25 35.66
N ASP A 846 4.34 23.52 35.24
CA ASP A 846 3.65 24.64 35.93
C ASP A 846 2.14 24.42 35.93
N ILE A 847 1.56 24.11 34.76
CA ILE A 847 0.12 23.84 34.61
C ILE A 847 -0.30 22.70 35.55
N ALA A 848 0.45 21.60 35.57
CA ALA A 848 0.18 20.45 36.43
C ALA A 848 0.22 20.83 37.92
N GLN A 849 1.16 21.70 38.32
CA GLN A 849 1.24 22.22 39.67
C GLN A 849 0.07 23.21 39.99
N PHE A 850 -0.37 24.01 39.02
CA PHE A 850 -1.58 24.83 39.15
C PHE A 850 -2.84 23.98 39.39
N MET A 851 -3.00 22.90 38.65
CA MET A 851 -4.09 21.92 38.80
C MET A 851 -4.08 21.27 40.19
N ALA A 852 -2.91 20.85 40.64
CA ALA A 852 -2.73 20.20 41.96
C ALA A 852 -2.78 21.15 43.13
N ASP A 853 -2.83 22.46 42.88
CA ASP A 853 -2.77 23.54 43.89
C ASP A 853 -1.52 23.42 44.80
N VAL A 854 -0.38 23.10 44.22
CA VAL A 854 0.90 23.07 44.91
C VAL A 854 1.80 24.23 44.48
N PRO A 855 2.74 24.68 45.36
CA PRO A 855 3.70 25.71 44.98
C PRO A 855 4.54 25.29 43.75
N LEU A 856 5.03 26.25 42.98
CA LEU A 856 6.01 25.95 41.94
C LEU A 856 7.38 25.63 42.59
N ASP A 857 7.91 24.47 42.32
CA ASP A 857 9.25 24.11 42.77
C ASP A 857 10.34 24.82 41.94
N GLN A 858 10.08 24.98 40.62
CA GLN A 858 10.89 25.75 39.67
C GLN A 858 9.96 26.47 38.74
N ASP A 859 10.21 27.76 38.51
CA ASP A 859 9.47 28.54 37.52
C ASP A 859 10.01 28.21 36.13
N SER A 860 9.12 27.86 35.20
CA SER A 860 9.47 27.61 33.81
C SER A 860 9.96 28.87 33.06
N GLY A 861 9.78 30.04 33.60
CA GLY A 861 10.04 31.33 32.92
C GLY A 861 9.03 31.65 31.82
N ALA A 862 7.91 30.94 31.77
CA ALA A 862 6.87 31.18 30.75
C ALA A 862 6.24 32.57 30.88
N ARG A 863 6.09 33.25 29.77
CA ARG A 863 5.46 34.59 29.67
C ARG A 863 3.97 34.44 29.49
N TRP A 864 3.26 34.27 30.63
CA TRP A 864 1.82 34.15 30.66
C TRP A 864 1.13 35.43 30.21
N LEU A 865 0.06 35.35 29.40
CA LEU A 865 -0.62 36.53 28.82
C LEU A 865 -1.17 37.46 29.89
N ASP A 866 -1.86 36.90 30.91
CA ASP A 866 -2.47 37.66 32.01
C ASP A 866 -1.71 37.51 33.34
N GLY A 867 -0.46 37.01 33.24
CA GLY A 867 0.34 36.71 34.43
C GLY A 867 0.09 35.31 35.01
N GLN A 868 1.08 34.80 35.71
CA GLN A 868 1.09 33.45 36.27
C GLN A 868 -0.03 33.21 37.30
N ALA A 869 -0.28 34.21 38.17
CA ALA A 869 -1.29 34.10 39.22
C ALA A 869 -2.70 33.86 38.64
N ARG A 870 -3.04 34.59 37.59
CA ARG A 870 -4.35 34.49 36.95
C ARG A 870 -4.50 33.19 36.15
N THR A 871 -3.45 32.73 35.51
CA THR A 871 -3.41 31.44 34.86
C THR A 871 -3.59 30.30 35.86
N ARG A 872 -2.91 30.38 37.00
CA ARG A 872 -3.07 29.42 38.12
C ARG A 872 -4.50 29.38 38.63
N GLU A 873 -5.11 30.56 38.81
CA GLU A 873 -6.51 30.66 39.29
C GLU A 873 -7.47 29.97 38.29
N ARG A 874 -7.32 30.19 36.99
CA ARG A 874 -8.12 29.54 35.94
C ARG A 874 -7.98 28.01 36.00
N TRP A 875 -6.78 27.47 36.03
CA TRP A 875 -6.55 26.01 36.08
C TRP A 875 -7.09 25.38 37.38
N ARG A 876 -6.91 26.06 38.49
CA ARG A 876 -7.49 25.65 39.78
C ARG A 876 -9.02 25.65 39.74
N ALA A 877 -9.62 26.65 39.16
CA ALA A 877 -11.07 26.74 39.02
C ALA A 877 -11.64 25.60 38.19
N LEU A 878 -10.96 25.18 37.11
CA LEU A 878 -11.33 24.00 36.31
C LEU A 878 -11.37 22.72 37.17
N VAL A 879 -10.36 22.48 37.99
CA VAL A 879 -10.30 21.30 38.86
C VAL A 879 -11.42 21.36 39.91
N ILE A 880 -11.65 22.51 40.53
CA ILE A 880 -12.71 22.69 41.55
C ILE A 880 -14.09 22.48 40.94
N SER A 881 -14.35 23.06 39.76
CA SER A 881 -15.58 22.83 39.01
C SER A 881 -15.83 21.36 38.69
N ARG A 882 -14.76 20.65 38.27
CA ARG A 882 -14.85 19.24 37.96
C ARG A 882 -15.15 18.36 39.17
N ARG A 883 -14.54 18.65 40.33
CA ARG A 883 -14.85 18.01 41.63
C ARG A 883 -16.32 18.22 42.03
N GLY A 884 -16.83 19.45 41.85
CA GLY A 884 -18.23 19.78 42.16
C GLY A 884 -19.24 19.00 41.32
N GLN A 885 -18.93 18.82 40.04
CA GLN A 885 -19.74 18.01 39.09
C GLN A 885 -19.78 16.52 39.47
N GLN A 886 -18.76 16.01 40.13
CA GLN A 886 -18.71 14.60 40.61
C GLN A 886 -19.44 14.42 41.93
N ALA A 887 -19.36 15.39 42.83
CA ALA A 887 -20.05 15.34 44.12
C ALA A 887 -21.58 15.46 43.98
N GLY A 888 -22.07 16.03 42.88
CA GLY A 888 -23.48 16.11 42.54
C GLY A 888 -24.09 14.95 41.77
N ARG A 889 -23.24 13.94 41.43
CA ARG A 889 -23.66 12.65 40.88
C ARG A 889 -23.63 11.58 41.92
#